data_934a0613e9800dfbbf0fed1214fb93e5
#
_entry.id   934a0613e9800dfbbf0fed1214fb93e5
#
_cell.length_a   1.000
_cell.length_b   1.000
_cell.length_c   1.000
_cell.angle_alpha   90.00
_cell.angle_beta   90.00
_cell.angle_gamma   90.00
#
_symmetry.space_group_name_H-M   'P 1'
#
loop_
_entity.id
_entity.type
_entity.pdbx_description
1 polymer ?
#
loop_
_entity_poly.entity_id
_entity_poly.type
_entity_poly.pdbx_seq_one_letter_code
_entity_poly.pdbx_strand_id
1 'polypeptide(L)'
;MLSRHWLFPALVTLTLLLLPVILLGVAVLLTYPTLPSLESLTDYRPKIPLRIYSTEGILLSEFGEERRALVKISEVPEVMKQAILAAEDDRFYEHGGVDYLGVVRAAISNFTAGGVKQGASTITMQVARNFFLTKEKTVSRKFNEVMLTFKIEHSLSKDEILELYINQIYLGQRSYGFAAAAQVYFGKPISQVTLAEAAMLAGLPKAPSSYNPVVNPKRAKLRQQYVLRRMHELHLISDEQFQIAQQQPITAKPDNQDFGGKSDFLSEMVRQTVYEKYQDDTYTQGFRVYTTIRQQDQIAAQLAVRKGVLEYDRRHGYRGPEGFVDLRDEVDGNRSSKQLSDEQLEEALQDFVGSGDLIPAIVLAASPNSLRAYSKGGEIVEITGDALLFAQPALTKKVALNQRINIGSIIRLQKDEKGIWQISQLPQVESAFVSADPRTGAIYALIGGFDFSRNQFNHITQAWRQPGSSIKPFIYSAALERGFTPATVINDAPLIFDAAQTGNEPWEPKNYDGKFEGPMRMRQALMRSKNLVSVRILQSITPQYAQDYITKFGFDAAKHPPYLTMALGAGSVTPMQMLAGYSVFANGGFRISPYFIQRIEDAHGTVLSSAAPVIAGNGAEQVIDVRNAYTMISMMQDVVKHGTAFRAMQLGRQDLAGKTGTTTDSIDAWFCGFHPTLVGIAWMGYDQPRSLGDRETGGGAALPIWMSYMGDVLKNVPEMTYTMPENMVAVHINEEGFRDDDAPLTEFFYQENIPSKKSTFAPNEENTPSDTIKDQLL
;
A
#
# COMPACT_ATOMS: atom_id res chain seq x y z
N MET A 1 -1.99 -86.87 -28.41
CA MET A 1 -2.88 -86.14 -29.29
C MET A 1 -3.66 -85.17 -28.42
N LEU A 2 -3.24 -83.93 -28.31
CA LEU A 2 -4.03 -82.87 -27.70
C LEU A 2 -5.21 -82.55 -28.62
N SER A 3 -6.43 -82.73 -28.10
CA SER A 3 -7.66 -82.64 -28.90
C SER A 3 -7.79 -81.26 -29.52
N ARG A 4 -8.10 -81.15 -30.80
CA ARG A 4 -8.26 -79.98 -31.66
C ARG A 4 -9.22 -78.90 -31.07
N HIS A 5 -10.01 -79.25 -30.05
CA HIS A 5 -10.96 -78.41 -29.34
C HIS A 5 -10.35 -77.45 -28.33
N TRP A 6 -9.12 -77.70 -27.86
CA TRP A 6 -8.42 -76.77 -26.92
C TRP A 6 -7.49 -75.76 -27.61
N LEU A 7 -7.15 -76.03 -28.88
CA LEU A 7 -6.29 -75.09 -29.66
C LEU A 7 -6.95 -73.79 -29.93
N PHE A 8 -8.26 -73.75 -30.23
CA PHE A 8 -8.99 -72.51 -30.57
C PHE A 8 -9.16 -71.63 -29.34
N PRO A 9 -9.63 -72.04 -28.17
CA PRO A 9 -9.71 -71.24 -26.97
C PRO A 9 -8.31 -70.82 -26.48
N ALA A 10 -7.27 -71.64 -26.61
CA ALA A 10 -5.88 -71.24 -26.27
C ALA A 10 -5.33 -70.16 -27.19
N LEU A 11 -5.64 -70.24 -28.50
CA LEU A 11 -5.24 -69.21 -29.48
C LEU A 11 -5.98 -67.90 -29.23
N VAL A 12 -7.27 -67.93 -28.91
CA VAL A 12 -8.08 -66.75 -28.57
C VAL A 12 -7.59 -66.11 -27.26
N THR A 13 -7.31 -66.92 -26.23
CA THR A 13 -6.73 -66.39 -24.96
C THR A 13 -5.33 -65.81 -25.16
N LEU A 14 -4.48 -66.46 -25.96
CA LEU A 14 -3.16 -65.96 -26.31
C LEU A 14 -3.25 -64.63 -27.11
N THR A 15 -4.16 -64.57 -28.08
CA THR A 15 -4.39 -63.32 -28.86
C THR A 15 -4.94 -62.18 -27.97
N LEU A 16 -5.89 -62.49 -27.07
CA LEU A 16 -6.42 -61.54 -26.09
C LEU A 16 -5.34 -61.04 -25.10
N LEU A 17 -4.36 -61.84 -24.79
CA LEU A 17 -3.21 -61.47 -23.94
C LEU A 17 -2.13 -60.71 -24.69
N LEU A 18 -1.84 -61.11 -25.95
CA LEU A 18 -0.77 -60.51 -26.76
C LEU A 18 -1.18 -59.19 -27.45
N LEU A 19 -2.45 -59.08 -27.87
CA LEU A 19 -2.93 -57.89 -28.59
C LEU A 19 -2.78 -56.58 -27.78
N PRO A 20 -3.15 -56.53 -26.50
CA PRO A 20 -2.92 -55.33 -25.66
C PRO A 20 -1.41 -55.00 -25.55
N VAL A 21 -0.54 -56.00 -25.44
CA VAL A 21 0.92 -55.80 -25.33
C VAL A 21 1.48 -55.24 -26.62
N ILE A 22 1.04 -55.77 -27.79
CA ILE A 22 1.46 -55.27 -29.10
C ILE A 22 0.94 -53.84 -29.30
N LEU A 23 -0.31 -53.57 -28.98
CA LEU A 23 -0.90 -52.22 -29.09
C LEU A 23 -0.17 -51.22 -28.19
N LEU A 24 0.18 -51.63 -26.97
CA LEU A 24 0.98 -50.80 -26.07
C LEU A 24 2.38 -50.55 -26.63
N GLY A 25 3.04 -51.59 -27.19
CA GLY A 25 4.36 -51.47 -27.83
C GLY A 25 4.32 -50.50 -29.03
N VAL A 26 3.29 -50.59 -29.87
CA VAL A 26 3.10 -49.65 -30.99
C VAL A 26 2.83 -48.25 -30.46
N ALA A 27 2.01 -48.08 -29.44
CA ALA A 27 1.75 -46.76 -28.83
C ALA A 27 3.05 -46.12 -28.26
N VAL A 28 3.89 -46.92 -27.60
CA VAL A 28 5.22 -46.49 -27.12
C VAL A 28 6.12 -46.05 -28.28
N LEU A 29 6.25 -46.87 -29.34
CA LEU A 29 7.07 -46.58 -30.51
C LEU A 29 6.66 -45.31 -31.25
N LEU A 30 5.35 -45.06 -31.32
CA LEU A 30 4.82 -43.81 -31.97
C LEU A 30 4.93 -42.59 -31.08
N THR A 31 4.82 -42.71 -29.76
CA THR A 31 4.80 -41.61 -28.82
C THR A 31 6.21 -41.19 -28.37
N TYR A 32 7.13 -42.15 -28.18
CA TYR A 32 8.46 -41.84 -27.64
C TYR A 32 9.25 -40.80 -28.43
N PRO A 33 9.27 -40.80 -29.80
CA PRO A 33 9.95 -39.77 -30.60
C PRO A 33 9.30 -38.39 -30.52
N THR A 34 8.01 -38.29 -30.18
CA THR A 34 7.26 -37.03 -30.09
C THR A 34 7.35 -36.38 -28.71
N LEU A 35 7.98 -37.05 -27.73
CA LEU A 35 8.17 -36.51 -26.39
C LEU A 35 9.12 -35.32 -26.41
N PRO A 36 8.86 -34.25 -25.59
CA PRO A 36 9.71 -33.09 -25.47
C PRO A 36 11.18 -33.45 -25.18
N SER A 37 12.13 -32.60 -25.63
CA SER A 37 13.53 -32.71 -25.23
C SER A 37 13.67 -32.41 -23.73
N LEU A 38 14.65 -33.01 -23.06
CA LEU A 38 14.90 -32.76 -21.64
C LEU A 38 15.82 -31.56 -21.40
N GLU A 39 16.17 -30.81 -22.43
CA GLU A 39 17.04 -29.62 -22.32
C GLU A 39 16.46 -28.57 -21.34
N SER A 40 15.13 -28.45 -21.28
CA SER A 40 14.44 -27.56 -20.32
C SER A 40 14.62 -28.00 -18.85
N LEU A 41 15.04 -29.21 -18.57
CA LEU A 41 15.40 -29.68 -17.21
C LEU A 41 16.87 -29.40 -16.89
N THR A 42 17.76 -29.51 -17.88
CA THR A 42 19.21 -29.34 -17.69
C THR A 42 19.67 -27.88 -17.78
N ASP A 43 19.00 -27.05 -18.58
CA ASP A 43 19.22 -25.59 -18.65
C ASP A 43 18.02 -24.81 -18.02
N TYR A 44 17.53 -25.31 -16.90
CA TYR A 44 16.43 -24.67 -16.19
C TYR A 44 16.86 -23.34 -15.60
N ARG A 45 16.45 -22.22 -16.24
CA ARG A 45 16.60 -20.85 -15.73
C ARG A 45 15.26 -20.40 -15.18
N PRO A 46 15.07 -20.42 -13.86
CA PRO A 46 13.85 -19.94 -13.27
C PRO A 46 13.70 -18.45 -13.52
N LYS A 47 12.46 -18.01 -13.76
CA LYS A 47 12.11 -16.59 -13.76
C LYS A 47 12.34 -16.03 -12.36
N ILE A 48 13.29 -15.12 -12.21
CA ILE A 48 13.58 -14.48 -10.92
C ILE A 48 12.77 -13.19 -10.86
N PRO A 49 11.93 -13.00 -9.83
CA PRO A 49 11.05 -11.85 -9.71
C PRO A 49 11.82 -10.54 -9.48
N LEU A 50 11.18 -9.42 -9.84
CA LEU A 50 11.60 -8.08 -9.43
C LEU A 50 11.45 -7.94 -7.92
N ARG A 51 12.50 -7.49 -7.24
CA ARG A 51 12.51 -7.21 -5.80
C ARG A 51 12.74 -5.74 -5.53
N ILE A 52 11.91 -5.17 -4.68
CA ILE A 52 11.95 -3.75 -4.31
C ILE A 52 12.32 -3.65 -2.83
N TYR A 53 13.31 -2.82 -2.54
CA TYR A 53 13.88 -2.65 -1.21
C TYR A 53 13.77 -1.21 -0.73
N SER A 54 13.66 -1.04 0.58
CA SER A 54 13.84 0.26 1.24
C SER A 54 15.30 0.72 1.17
N THR A 55 15.57 1.94 1.62
CA THR A 55 16.94 2.46 1.70
C THR A 55 17.82 1.66 2.68
N GLU A 56 17.20 1.03 3.70
CA GLU A 56 17.86 0.15 4.66
C GLU A 56 18.09 -1.29 4.13
N GLY A 57 17.63 -1.58 2.91
CA GLY A 57 17.74 -2.91 2.30
C GLY A 57 16.66 -3.89 2.73
N ILE A 58 15.56 -3.42 3.31
CA ILE A 58 14.43 -4.26 3.69
C ILE A 58 13.53 -4.48 2.48
N LEU A 59 13.12 -5.73 2.23
CA LEU A 59 12.26 -6.07 1.11
C LEU A 59 10.86 -5.48 1.31
N LEU A 60 10.45 -4.57 0.41
CA LEU A 60 9.15 -3.92 0.41
C LEU A 60 8.12 -4.71 -0.38
N SER A 61 8.52 -5.24 -1.54
CA SER A 61 7.63 -5.97 -2.44
C SER A 61 8.39 -6.84 -3.40
N GLU A 62 7.70 -7.86 -3.95
CA GLU A 62 8.22 -8.76 -4.96
C GLU A 62 7.18 -8.94 -6.07
N PHE A 63 7.57 -8.69 -7.32
CA PHE A 63 6.72 -8.81 -8.50
C PHE A 63 7.22 -9.92 -9.44
N GLY A 64 6.37 -10.90 -9.65
CA GLY A 64 6.56 -12.04 -10.52
C GLY A 64 5.39 -12.99 -10.38
N GLU A 65 5.19 -13.84 -11.38
CA GLU A 65 4.14 -14.86 -11.33
C GLU A 65 4.43 -15.90 -10.24
N GLU A 66 5.73 -16.10 -9.93
CA GLU A 66 6.23 -17.18 -9.10
C GLU A 66 7.27 -16.67 -8.10
N ARG A 67 7.09 -17.02 -6.83
CA ARG A 67 8.12 -16.84 -5.78
C ARG A 67 9.00 -18.07 -5.79
N ARG A 68 10.27 -17.92 -6.13
CA ARG A 68 11.24 -19.02 -6.20
C ARG A 68 12.51 -18.71 -5.42
N ALA A 69 12.98 -19.72 -4.71
CA ALA A 69 14.30 -19.75 -4.09
C ALA A 69 14.91 -21.10 -4.42
N LEU A 70 15.94 -21.13 -5.26
CA LEU A 70 16.59 -22.36 -5.66
C LEU A 70 17.52 -22.84 -4.56
N VAL A 71 17.52 -24.16 -4.34
CA VAL A 71 18.43 -24.84 -3.42
C VAL A 71 19.00 -26.07 -4.09
N LYS A 72 20.25 -26.37 -3.83
CA LYS A 72 20.84 -27.66 -4.20
C LYS A 72 20.38 -28.74 -3.23
N ILE A 73 20.28 -29.96 -3.69
CA ILE A 73 19.86 -31.10 -2.85
C ILE A 73 20.75 -31.27 -1.62
N SER A 74 22.04 -30.92 -1.72
CA SER A 74 23.01 -30.91 -0.61
C SER A 74 22.72 -29.88 0.48
N GLU A 75 21.97 -28.81 0.16
CA GLU A 75 21.60 -27.73 1.07
C GLU A 75 20.25 -28.00 1.78
N VAL A 76 19.50 -28.99 1.31
CA VAL A 76 18.21 -29.38 1.87
C VAL A 76 18.43 -30.29 3.09
N PRO A 77 17.89 -29.90 4.29
CA PRO A 77 18.02 -30.73 5.48
C PRO A 77 17.45 -32.13 5.29
N GLU A 78 18.09 -33.14 5.89
CA GLU A 78 17.65 -34.54 5.79
C GLU A 78 16.22 -34.73 6.28
N VAL A 79 15.83 -34.03 7.35
CA VAL A 79 14.45 -34.06 7.88
C VAL A 79 13.43 -33.59 6.84
N MET A 80 13.79 -32.63 5.97
CA MET A 80 12.90 -32.14 4.91
C MET A 80 12.77 -33.18 3.79
N LYS A 81 13.89 -33.77 3.34
CA LYS A 81 13.87 -34.86 2.34
C LYS A 81 13.02 -36.03 2.81
N GLN A 82 13.24 -36.49 4.04
CA GLN A 82 12.49 -37.56 4.63
C GLN A 82 10.98 -37.25 4.75
N ALA A 83 10.62 -36.03 5.11
CA ALA A 83 9.20 -35.64 5.18
C ALA A 83 8.54 -35.63 3.79
N ILE A 84 9.23 -35.19 2.75
CA ILE A 84 8.74 -35.22 1.36
C ILE A 84 8.54 -36.67 0.91
N LEU A 85 9.55 -37.51 1.09
CA LEU A 85 9.49 -38.92 0.70
C LEU A 85 8.36 -39.65 1.43
N ALA A 86 8.23 -39.49 2.73
CA ALA A 86 7.17 -40.08 3.53
C ALA A 86 5.75 -39.64 3.11
N ALA A 87 5.62 -38.39 2.63
CA ALA A 87 4.33 -37.83 2.24
C ALA A 87 3.90 -38.20 0.82
N GLU A 88 4.86 -38.28 -0.13
CA GLU A 88 4.60 -38.35 -1.57
C GLU A 88 5.05 -39.66 -2.21
N ASP A 89 6.22 -40.21 -1.81
CA ASP A 89 6.82 -41.38 -2.48
C ASP A 89 7.83 -42.10 -1.57
N ASP A 90 7.35 -42.94 -0.68
CA ASP A 90 8.16 -43.61 0.38
C ASP A 90 9.24 -44.57 -0.18
N ARG A 91 9.12 -44.99 -1.45
CA ARG A 91 10.06 -45.88 -2.13
C ARG A 91 10.75 -45.26 -3.33
N PHE A 92 10.84 -43.94 -3.35
CA PHE A 92 11.40 -43.14 -4.46
C PHE A 92 12.74 -43.67 -4.97
N TYR A 93 13.65 -44.03 -4.07
CA TYR A 93 15.00 -44.55 -4.42
C TYR A 93 15.00 -46.01 -4.88
N GLU A 94 13.89 -46.75 -4.70
CA GLU A 94 13.82 -48.17 -5.00
C GLU A 94 13.24 -48.52 -6.38
N HIS A 95 12.41 -47.63 -6.95
CA HIS A 95 11.73 -47.88 -8.23
C HIS A 95 12.27 -47.02 -9.37
N GLY A 96 12.12 -47.46 -10.62
CA GLY A 96 12.52 -46.76 -11.82
C GLY A 96 11.46 -45.80 -12.38
N GLY A 97 10.92 -44.89 -11.56
CA GLY A 97 9.98 -43.86 -11.94
C GLY A 97 8.49 -44.21 -11.72
N VAL A 98 8.10 -45.45 -11.84
CA VAL A 98 6.74 -45.93 -11.55
C VAL A 98 6.79 -46.96 -10.43
N ASP A 99 6.08 -46.70 -9.33
CA ASP A 99 5.92 -47.63 -8.21
C ASP A 99 4.78 -48.59 -8.49
N TYR A 100 5.08 -49.73 -9.15
CA TYR A 100 4.08 -50.74 -9.48
C TYR A 100 3.40 -51.36 -8.24
N LEU A 101 4.15 -51.58 -7.14
CA LEU A 101 3.59 -52.10 -5.90
C LEU A 101 2.68 -51.09 -5.21
N GLY A 102 3.06 -49.80 -5.26
CA GLY A 102 2.22 -48.70 -4.81
C GLY A 102 0.93 -48.56 -5.60
N VAL A 103 0.98 -48.75 -6.93
CA VAL A 103 -0.21 -48.77 -7.80
C VAL A 103 -1.18 -49.88 -7.39
N VAL A 104 -0.69 -51.11 -7.18
CA VAL A 104 -1.52 -52.23 -6.73
C VAL A 104 -2.11 -51.97 -5.34
N ARG A 105 -1.30 -51.48 -4.38
CA ARG A 105 -1.76 -51.09 -3.04
C ARG A 105 -2.85 -50.03 -3.08
N ALA A 106 -2.67 -48.98 -3.90
CA ALA A 106 -3.65 -47.92 -4.07
C ALA A 106 -4.95 -48.44 -4.72
N ALA A 107 -4.86 -49.35 -5.72
CA ALA A 107 -6.02 -49.94 -6.35
C ALA A 107 -6.87 -50.75 -5.35
N ILE A 108 -6.23 -51.60 -4.52
CA ILE A 108 -6.90 -52.37 -3.46
C ILE A 108 -7.54 -51.42 -2.43
N SER A 109 -6.82 -50.39 -1.97
CA SER A 109 -7.31 -49.41 -1.00
C SER A 109 -8.51 -48.62 -1.52
N ASN A 110 -8.49 -48.19 -2.78
CA ASN A 110 -9.58 -47.47 -3.41
C ASN A 110 -10.80 -48.34 -3.67
N PHE A 111 -10.58 -49.60 -4.04
CA PHE A 111 -11.66 -50.58 -4.22
C PHE A 111 -12.38 -50.90 -2.90
N THR A 112 -11.62 -51.12 -1.84
CA THR A 112 -12.19 -51.44 -0.50
C THR A 112 -12.87 -50.23 0.14
N ALA A 113 -12.47 -48.99 -0.21
CA ALA A 113 -13.04 -47.77 0.34
C ALA A 113 -14.21 -47.19 -0.47
N GLY A 114 -14.56 -47.78 -1.62
CA GLY A 114 -15.64 -47.31 -2.50
C GLY A 114 -15.39 -45.93 -3.15
N GLY A 115 -14.14 -45.48 -3.18
CA GLY A 115 -13.76 -44.16 -3.74
C GLY A 115 -12.25 -43.93 -3.78
N VAL A 116 -11.81 -42.82 -4.41
CA VAL A 116 -10.39 -42.52 -4.56
C VAL A 116 -9.81 -41.98 -3.23
N LYS A 117 -9.21 -42.90 -2.45
CA LYS A 117 -8.63 -42.59 -1.14
C LYS A 117 -7.11 -42.41 -1.19
N GLN A 118 -6.42 -43.06 -2.12
CA GLN A 118 -4.96 -43.05 -2.24
C GLN A 118 -4.54 -42.82 -3.70
N GLY A 119 -3.60 -41.88 -3.94
CA GLY A 119 -2.97 -41.62 -5.23
C GLY A 119 -1.76 -42.54 -5.46
N ALA A 120 -1.45 -42.84 -6.71
CA ALA A 120 -0.32 -43.69 -7.12
C ALA A 120 0.68 -42.94 -8.02
N SER A 121 0.76 -41.61 -7.94
CA SER A 121 1.71 -40.83 -8.72
C SER A 121 3.01 -40.64 -7.93
N THR A 122 4.14 -40.97 -8.54
CA THR A 122 5.48 -40.86 -7.96
C THR A 122 6.02 -39.41 -8.10
N ILE A 123 7.10 -39.08 -7.40
CA ILE A 123 7.82 -37.81 -7.51
C ILE A 123 8.24 -37.58 -8.96
N THR A 124 8.84 -38.57 -9.66
CA THR A 124 9.25 -38.43 -11.06
C THR A 124 8.06 -38.14 -11.99
N MET A 125 6.90 -38.78 -11.77
CA MET A 125 5.68 -38.49 -12.52
C MET A 125 5.19 -37.04 -12.27
N GLN A 126 5.37 -36.51 -11.06
CA GLN A 126 5.01 -35.13 -10.75
C GLN A 126 5.98 -34.15 -11.43
N VAL A 127 7.27 -34.44 -11.48
CA VAL A 127 8.27 -33.67 -12.25
C VAL A 127 7.89 -33.66 -13.73
N ALA A 128 7.64 -34.84 -14.34
CA ALA A 128 7.23 -34.94 -15.72
C ALA A 128 5.98 -34.11 -16.03
N ARG A 129 4.99 -34.16 -15.17
CA ARG A 129 3.75 -33.38 -15.29
C ARG A 129 3.99 -31.86 -15.19
N ASN A 130 4.77 -31.42 -14.22
CA ASN A 130 4.95 -30.01 -13.94
C ASN A 130 5.80 -29.28 -15.00
N PHE A 131 6.73 -29.96 -15.65
CA PHE A 131 7.59 -29.38 -16.68
C PHE A 131 7.03 -29.46 -18.09
N PHE A 132 6.29 -30.52 -18.43
CA PHE A 132 6.02 -30.85 -19.83
C PHE A 132 4.54 -30.98 -20.20
N LEU A 133 3.63 -31.04 -19.23
CA LEU A 133 2.24 -31.39 -19.50
C LEU A 133 1.26 -30.29 -19.09
N THR A 134 0.15 -30.17 -19.83
CA THR A 134 -0.97 -29.26 -19.54
C THR A 134 -1.80 -29.75 -18.34
N LYS A 135 -2.63 -28.87 -17.79
CA LYS A 135 -3.53 -29.18 -16.64
C LYS A 135 -4.72 -30.08 -17.00
N GLU A 136 -4.93 -30.41 -18.27
CA GLU A 136 -6.03 -31.25 -18.73
C GLU A 136 -5.93 -32.68 -18.20
N LYS A 137 -7.06 -33.26 -17.79
CA LYS A 137 -7.13 -34.64 -17.25
C LYS A 137 -7.58 -35.60 -18.35
N THR A 138 -6.65 -36.01 -19.24
CA THR A 138 -6.91 -36.98 -20.30
C THR A 138 -6.09 -38.26 -20.13
N VAL A 139 -6.56 -39.39 -20.70
CA VAL A 139 -5.83 -40.68 -20.68
C VAL A 139 -4.51 -40.55 -21.49
N SER A 140 -4.54 -39.85 -22.62
CA SER A 140 -3.35 -39.58 -23.43
C SER A 140 -2.29 -38.82 -22.61
N ARG A 141 -2.69 -37.80 -21.88
CA ARG A 141 -1.78 -37.04 -20.99
C ARG A 141 -1.14 -37.98 -19.93
N LYS A 142 -1.94 -38.89 -19.33
CA LYS A 142 -1.40 -39.82 -18.33
C LYS A 142 -0.41 -40.81 -18.93
N PHE A 143 -0.64 -41.24 -20.17
CA PHE A 143 0.30 -42.08 -20.91
C PHE A 143 1.63 -41.34 -21.19
N ASN A 144 1.53 -40.10 -21.67
CA ASN A 144 2.71 -39.24 -21.89
C ASN A 144 3.48 -38.95 -20.59
N GLU A 145 2.78 -38.78 -19.46
CA GLU A 145 3.39 -38.60 -18.13
C GLU A 145 4.25 -39.82 -17.77
N VAL A 146 3.75 -41.04 -17.98
CA VAL A 146 4.49 -42.28 -17.74
C VAL A 146 5.71 -42.39 -18.67
N MET A 147 5.55 -42.11 -19.96
CA MET A 147 6.63 -42.17 -20.94
C MET A 147 7.74 -41.17 -20.62
N LEU A 148 7.38 -39.93 -20.26
CA LEU A 148 8.32 -38.90 -19.84
C LEU A 148 9.03 -39.30 -18.52
N THR A 149 8.30 -39.96 -17.61
CA THR A 149 8.89 -40.48 -16.35
C THR A 149 10.05 -41.41 -16.65
N PHE A 150 9.87 -42.41 -17.53
CA PHE A 150 10.96 -43.31 -17.93
C PHE A 150 12.12 -42.58 -18.61
N LYS A 151 11.83 -41.59 -19.47
CA LYS A 151 12.84 -40.78 -20.14
C LYS A 151 13.67 -40.00 -19.13
N ILE A 152 13.05 -39.37 -18.10
CA ILE A 152 13.67 -38.62 -17.02
C ILE A 152 14.57 -39.55 -16.17
N GLU A 153 14.06 -40.67 -15.73
CA GLU A 153 14.78 -41.65 -14.90
C GLU A 153 16.02 -42.26 -15.61
N HIS A 154 15.97 -42.35 -16.96
CA HIS A 154 17.11 -42.78 -17.75
C HIS A 154 18.20 -41.71 -17.87
N SER A 155 17.83 -40.45 -17.77
CA SER A 155 18.72 -39.31 -18.06
C SER A 155 19.26 -38.60 -16.82
N LEU A 156 18.58 -38.68 -15.68
CA LEU A 156 18.89 -38.01 -14.44
C LEU A 156 18.99 -39.01 -13.27
N SER A 157 19.87 -38.68 -12.33
CA SER A 157 19.96 -39.41 -11.06
C SER A 157 18.74 -39.12 -10.15
N LYS A 158 18.50 -39.94 -9.17
CA LYS A 158 17.44 -39.75 -8.17
C LYS A 158 17.56 -38.42 -7.43
N ASP A 159 18.77 -38.03 -7.08
CA ASP A 159 19.04 -36.75 -6.40
C ASP A 159 18.74 -35.56 -7.28
N GLU A 160 19.08 -35.61 -8.56
CA GLU A 160 18.74 -34.55 -9.52
C GLU A 160 17.22 -34.44 -9.73
N ILE A 161 16.52 -35.59 -9.80
CA ILE A 161 15.04 -35.60 -9.90
C ILE A 161 14.40 -35.02 -8.64
N LEU A 162 14.91 -35.37 -7.47
CA LEU A 162 14.41 -34.85 -6.19
C LEU A 162 14.71 -33.34 -6.07
N GLU A 163 15.88 -32.87 -6.52
CA GLU A 163 16.22 -31.44 -6.57
C GLU A 163 15.26 -30.67 -7.46
N LEU A 164 14.96 -31.18 -8.66
CA LEU A 164 13.97 -30.58 -9.55
C LEU A 164 12.58 -30.51 -8.90
N TYR A 165 12.15 -31.58 -8.23
CA TYR A 165 10.87 -31.61 -7.51
C TYR A 165 10.83 -30.56 -6.40
N ILE A 166 11.87 -30.51 -5.55
CA ILE A 166 11.96 -29.60 -4.41
C ILE A 166 11.92 -28.14 -4.87
N ASN A 167 12.47 -27.82 -6.02
CA ASN A 167 12.53 -26.46 -6.56
C ASN A 167 11.29 -26.07 -7.38
N GLN A 168 10.50 -27.04 -7.88
CA GLN A 168 9.43 -26.75 -8.86
C GLN A 168 8.02 -26.86 -8.31
N ILE A 169 7.80 -27.67 -7.26
CA ILE A 169 6.43 -27.95 -6.80
C ILE A 169 5.74 -26.70 -6.25
N TYR A 170 4.48 -26.50 -6.64
CA TYR A 170 3.64 -25.42 -6.12
C TYR A 170 3.13 -25.72 -4.72
N LEU A 171 3.33 -24.81 -3.77
CA LEU A 171 3.02 -24.98 -2.35
C LEU A 171 2.05 -23.93 -1.78
N GLY A 172 1.38 -23.18 -2.65
CA GLY A 172 0.46 -22.11 -2.23
C GLY A 172 1.16 -20.76 -2.06
N GLN A 173 0.40 -19.67 -1.87
CA GLN A 173 0.93 -18.31 -1.71
C GLN A 173 1.94 -17.90 -2.80
N ARG A 174 1.71 -18.33 -4.05
CA ARG A 174 2.64 -18.17 -5.19
C ARG A 174 4.01 -18.82 -4.98
N SER A 175 4.20 -19.64 -3.93
CA SER A 175 5.48 -20.28 -3.64
C SER A 175 5.67 -21.51 -4.52
N TYR A 176 6.74 -21.50 -5.28
CA TYR A 176 7.22 -22.63 -6.06
C TYR A 176 8.56 -23.09 -5.47
N GLY A 177 8.57 -24.33 -5.00
CA GLY A 177 9.67 -24.94 -4.28
C GLY A 177 9.60 -24.77 -2.75
N PHE A 178 10.22 -25.73 -2.06
CA PHE A 178 10.17 -25.81 -0.59
C PHE A 178 10.95 -24.69 0.10
N ALA A 179 12.03 -24.19 -0.51
CA ALA A 179 12.80 -23.09 0.06
C ALA A 179 11.99 -21.77 0.03
N ALA A 180 11.29 -21.50 -1.06
CA ALA A 180 10.39 -20.35 -1.13
C ALA A 180 9.23 -20.48 -0.14
N ALA A 181 8.64 -21.68 -0.01
CA ALA A 181 7.57 -21.94 0.94
C ALA A 181 8.03 -21.82 2.40
N ALA A 182 9.25 -22.27 2.75
CA ALA A 182 9.82 -22.08 4.09
C ALA A 182 9.95 -20.60 4.45
N GLN A 183 10.41 -19.79 3.51
CA GLN A 183 10.50 -18.34 3.69
C GLN A 183 9.13 -17.69 3.84
N VAL A 184 8.15 -18.07 2.99
CA VAL A 184 6.81 -17.48 2.99
C VAL A 184 6.01 -17.87 4.25
N TYR A 185 6.04 -19.13 4.64
CA TYR A 185 5.22 -19.61 5.77
C TYR A 185 5.88 -19.41 7.14
N PHE A 186 7.22 -19.45 7.21
CA PHE A 186 7.94 -19.43 8.48
C PHE A 186 8.96 -18.30 8.61
N GLY A 187 9.24 -17.55 7.53
CA GLY A 187 10.19 -16.43 7.52
C GLY A 187 11.64 -16.86 7.74
N LYS A 188 12.01 -18.10 7.37
CA LYS A 188 13.36 -18.64 7.57
C LYS A 188 13.84 -19.48 6.37
N PRO A 189 15.15 -19.63 6.18
CA PRO A 189 15.70 -20.49 5.13
C PRO A 189 15.34 -21.96 5.40
N ILE A 190 15.25 -22.77 4.33
CA ILE A 190 14.91 -24.19 4.42
C ILE A 190 15.85 -24.98 5.34
N SER A 191 17.11 -24.57 5.45
CA SER A 191 18.11 -25.17 6.33
C SER A 191 17.78 -25.08 7.83
N GLN A 192 16.85 -24.22 8.22
CA GLN A 192 16.47 -23.98 9.62
C GLN A 192 15.07 -24.49 9.97
N VAL A 193 14.41 -25.21 9.06
CA VAL A 193 13.08 -25.76 9.34
C VAL A 193 13.14 -26.87 10.38
N THR A 194 12.22 -26.83 11.34
CA THR A 194 12.05 -27.89 12.34
C THR A 194 11.35 -29.11 11.74
N LEU A 195 11.36 -30.26 12.42
CA LEU A 195 10.62 -31.45 12.01
C LEU A 195 9.12 -31.17 11.81
N ALA A 196 8.50 -30.41 12.70
CA ALA A 196 7.09 -30.05 12.59
C ALA A 196 6.80 -29.16 11.38
N GLU A 197 7.70 -28.22 11.05
CA GLU A 197 7.60 -27.35 9.89
C GLU A 197 7.87 -28.10 8.59
N ALA A 198 8.86 -28.99 8.56
CA ALA A 198 9.15 -29.86 7.43
C ALA A 198 7.94 -30.74 7.08
N ALA A 199 7.31 -31.37 8.09
CA ALA A 199 6.11 -32.16 7.92
C ALA A 199 4.90 -31.31 7.44
N MET A 200 4.82 -30.04 7.85
CA MET A 200 3.82 -29.11 7.36
C MET A 200 4.02 -28.81 5.87
N LEU A 201 5.22 -28.42 5.47
CA LEU A 201 5.55 -28.10 4.07
C LEU A 201 5.35 -29.33 3.18
N ALA A 202 5.82 -30.52 3.60
CA ALA A 202 5.65 -31.77 2.87
C ALA A 202 4.17 -32.19 2.71
N GLY A 203 3.29 -31.67 3.52
CA GLY A 203 1.84 -31.89 3.40
C GLY A 203 1.15 -31.05 2.33
N LEU A 204 1.75 -29.95 1.88
CA LEU A 204 1.12 -28.97 0.98
C LEU A 204 0.90 -29.45 -0.46
N PRO A 205 1.81 -30.23 -1.11
CA PRO A 205 1.67 -30.59 -2.53
C PRO A 205 0.33 -31.25 -2.87
N LYS A 206 -0.28 -31.96 -1.95
CA LYS A 206 -1.55 -32.67 -2.16
C LYS A 206 -2.70 -31.72 -2.50
N ALA A 207 -2.82 -30.58 -1.81
CA ALA A 207 -3.82 -29.55 -2.04
C ALA A 207 -3.36 -28.22 -1.41
N PRO A 208 -2.49 -27.45 -2.09
CA PRO A 208 -1.81 -26.28 -1.52
C PRO A 208 -2.75 -25.20 -0.96
N SER A 209 -3.91 -24.99 -1.60
CA SER A 209 -4.89 -24.00 -1.12
C SER A 209 -5.66 -24.49 0.11
N SER A 210 -6.01 -25.80 0.15
CA SER A 210 -6.83 -26.38 1.23
C SER A 210 -6.03 -26.65 2.51
N TYR A 211 -4.73 -26.93 2.39
CA TYR A 211 -3.83 -27.21 3.52
C TYR A 211 -2.93 -26.02 3.88
N ASN A 212 -3.23 -24.82 3.34
CA ASN A 212 -2.51 -23.61 3.63
C ASN A 212 -2.57 -23.26 5.14
N PRO A 213 -1.43 -23.22 5.86
CA PRO A 213 -1.44 -23.01 7.31
C PRO A 213 -1.86 -21.59 7.73
N VAL A 214 -1.79 -20.63 6.82
CA VAL A 214 -2.24 -19.24 7.06
C VAL A 214 -3.76 -19.13 6.89
N VAL A 215 -4.32 -19.81 5.87
CA VAL A 215 -5.74 -19.70 5.53
C VAL A 215 -6.58 -20.74 6.30
N ASN A 216 -6.07 -21.98 6.42
CA ASN A 216 -6.77 -23.12 7.03
C ASN A 216 -5.91 -23.83 8.07
N PRO A 217 -5.56 -23.20 9.21
CA PRO A 217 -4.63 -23.77 10.18
C PRO A 217 -5.07 -25.14 10.74
N LYS A 218 -6.38 -25.34 10.94
CA LYS A 218 -6.94 -26.64 11.41
C LYS A 218 -6.67 -27.77 10.40
N ARG A 219 -6.98 -27.55 9.10
CA ARG A 219 -6.72 -28.57 8.05
C ARG A 219 -5.23 -28.77 7.83
N ALA A 220 -4.44 -27.71 7.90
CA ALA A 220 -3.00 -27.77 7.82
C ALA A 220 -2.42 -28.66 8.95
N LYS A 221 -2.88 -28.48 10.20
CA LYS A 221 -2.48 -29.31 11.35
C LYS A 221 -2.83 -30.78 11.16
N LEU A 222 -4.03 -31.12 10.68
CA LEU A 222 -4.41 -32.48 10.38
C LEU A 222 -3.50 -33.13 9.32
N ARG A 223 -3.13 -32.37 8.27
CA ARG A 223 -2.23 -32.87 7.24
C ARG A 223 -0.80 -33.02 7.74
N GLN A 224 -0.30 -32.06 8.55
CA GLN A 224 0.99 -32.21 9.25
C GLN A 224 1.04 -33.49 10.09
N GLN A 225 0.01 -33.74 10.90
CA GLN A 225 -0.07 -34.96 11.73
C GLN A 225 -0.05 -36.25 10.90
N TYR A 226 -0.69 -36.22 9.71
CA TYR A 226 -0.61 -37.34 8.77
C TYR A 226 0.84 -37.59 8.33
N VAL A 227 1.59 -36.52 7.94
CA VAL A 227 2.98 -36.67 7.49
C VAL A 227 3.87 -37.15 8.63
N LEU A 228 3.75 -36.58 9.83
CA LEU A 228 4.50 -37.01 11.02
C LEU A 228 4.25 -38.49 11.33
N ARG A 229 2.99 -38.95 11.25
CA ARG A 229 2.64 -40.37 11.45
C ARG A 229 3.30 -41.25 10.40
N ARG A 230 3.30 -40.83 9.12
CA ARG A 230 3.97 -41.59 8.05
C ARG A 230 5.47 -41.69 8.28
N MET A 231 6.13 -40.59 8.69
CA MET A 231 7.55 -40.61 9.02
C MET A 231 7.86 -41.56 10.17
N HIS A 232 7.00 -41.61 11.17
CA HIS A 232 7.12 -42.51 12.31
C HIS A 232 6.87 -44.00 11.90
N GLU A 233 5.82 -44.28 11.12
CA GLU A 233 5.54 -45.62 10.57
C GLU A 233 6.68 -46.19 9.71
N LEU A 234 7.41 -45.29 9.01
CA LEU A 234 8.57 -45.62 8.19
C LEU A 234 9.89 -45.66 8.99
N HIS A 235 9.83 -45.50 10.31
CA HIS A 235 10.99 -45.47 11.21
C HIS A 235 12.03 -44.36 10.87
N LEU A 236 11.60 -43.26 10.23
CA LEU A 236 12.43 -42.12 9.90
C LEU A 236 12.62 -41.16 11.09
N ILE A 237 11.74 -41.24 12.08
CA ILE A 237 11.78 -40.47 13.32
C ILE A 237 11.48 -41.35 14.51
N SER A 238 12.04 -41.03 15.68
CA SER A 238 11.79 -41.75 16.93
C SER A 238 10.43 -41.40 17.55
N ASP A 239 9.97 -42.23 18.51
CA ASP A 239 8.76 -41.99 19.29
C ASP A 239 8.82 -40.59 19.99
N GLU A 240 9.97 -40.26 20.56
CA GLU A 240 10.18 -38.98 21.23
C GLU A 240 10.06 -37.80 20.26
N GLN A 241 10.73 -37.87 19.09
CA GLN A 241 10.67 -36.85 18.04
C GLN A 241 9.24 -36.70 17.53
N PHE A 242 8.51 -37.78 17.35
CA PHE A 242 7.11 -37.75 16.92
C PHE A 242 6.24 -37.01 17.94
N GLN A 243 6.33 -37.31 19.23
CA GLN A 243 5.53 -36.70 20.28
C GLN A 243 5.81 -35.20 20.40
N ILE A 244 7.09 -34.79 20.37
CA ILE A 244 7.50 -33.38 20.42
C ILE A 244 6.94 -32.62 19.21
N ALA A 245 7.14 -33.14 17.98
CA ALA A 245 6.69 -32.49 16.77
C ALA A 245 5.15 -32.40 16.66
N GLN A 246 4.44 -33.39 17.17
CA GLN A 246 2.97 -33.42 17.18
C GLN A 246 2.39 -32.32 18.08
N GLN A 247 3.04 -32.01 19.21
CA GLN A 247 2.60 -31.00 20.16
C GLN A 247 3.03 -29.58 19.74
N GLN A 248 4.03 -29.44 18.89
CA GLN A 248 4.54 -28.15 18.44
C GLN A 248 3.43 -27.35 17.74
N PRO A 249 3.14 -26.11 18.19
CA PRO A 249 2.16 -25.26 17.53
C PRO A 249 2.65 -24.89 16.12
N ILE A 250 1.71 -24.77 15.19
CA ILE A 250 2.00 -24.23 13.86
C ILE A 250 2.05 -22.70 14.02
N THR A 251 3.24 -22.14 13.98
CA THR A 251 3.46 -20.69 13.97
C THR A 251 3.70 -20.20 12.55
N ALA A 252 2.80 -20.58 11.62
CA ALA A 252 2.85 -19.95 10.31
C ALA A 252 2.55 -18.47 10.49
N LYS A 253 3.53 -17.65 10.18
CA LYS A 253 3.30 -16.21 10.12
C LYS A 253 2.44 -15.95 8.87
N PRO A 254 1.34 -15.16 8.98
CA PRO A 254 0.79 -14.55 7.78
C PRO A 254 1.96 -13.88 7.07
N ASP A 255 1.95 -13.81 5.73
CA ASP A 255 3.01 -13.20 4.92
C ASP A 255 3.43 -11.83 5.51
N ASN A 256 4.10 -11.90 6.64
CA ASN A 256 4.71 -10.83 7.39
C ASN A 256 6.11 -10.61 6.81
N GLN A 257 6.16 -10.29 5.55
CA GLN A 257 6.97 -9.17 5.20
C GLN A 257 6.30 -8.00 5.93
N ASP A 258 6.97 -7.40 6.92
CA ASP A 258 6.49 -6.28 7.75
C ASP A 258 5.95 -5.08 6.94
N PHE A 259 5.95 -5.18 5.62
CA PHE A 259 5.49 -4.22 4.63
C PHE A 259 4.32 -4.67 3.75
N GLY A 260 3.78 -5.89 3.90
CA GLY A 260 2.63 -6.35 3.12
C GLY A 260 1.48 -5.33 3.15
N GLY A 261 1.18 -4.72 1.98
CA GLY A 261 0.15 -3.69 1.84
C GLY A 261 0.53 -2.26 2.26
N LYS A 262 1.71 -2.05 2.89
CA LYS A 262 2.11 -0.70 3.38
C LYS A 262 2.89 0.12 2.35
N SER A 263 3.38 -0.51 1.29
CA SER A 263 4.17 0.14 0.23
C SER A 263 3.63 -0.13 -1.19
N ASP A 264 2.42 -0.66 -1.32
CA ASP A 264 1.90 -1.17 -2.59
C ASP A 264 1.82 -0.08 -3.67
N PHE A 265 1.35 1.13 -3.32
CA PHE A 265 1.34 2.25 -4.27
C PHE A 265 2.72 2.61 -4.81
N LEU A 266 3.71 2.70 -3.91
CA LEU A 266 5.09 2.94 -4.30
C LEU A 266 5.65 1.78 -5.11
N SER A 267 5.43 0.56 -4.66
CA SER A 267 5.91 -0.65 -5.32
C SER A 267 5.38 -0.76 -6.74
N GLU A 268 4.12 -0.38 -6.96
CA GLU A 268 3.54 -0.32 -8.30
C GLU A 268 4.18 0.78 -9.15
N MET A 269 4.47 1.96 -8.60
CA MET A 269 5.21 3.01 -9.31
C MET A 269 6.60 2.53 -9.74
N VAL A 270 7.32 1.86 -8.83
CA VAL A 270 8.64 1.27 -9.13
C VAL A 270 8.52 0.23 -10.24
N ARG A 271 7.54 -0.69 -10.12
CA ARG A 271 7.28 -1.73 -11.12
C ARG A 271 7.04 -1.12 -12.51
N GLN A 272 6.19 -0.10 -12.60
CA GLN A 272 5.91 0.60 -13.85
C GLN A 272 7.17 1.25 -14.43
N THR A 273 7.94 1.97 -13.61
CA THR A 273 9.19 2.61 -14.06
C THR A 273 10.22 1.60 -14.58
N VAL A 274 10.35 0.45 -13.90
CA VAL A 274 11.26 -0.62 -14.34
C VAL A 274 10.74 -1.29 -15.62
N TYR A 275 9.42 -1.53 -15.70
CA TYR A 275 8.79 -2.12 -16.87
C TYR A 275 8.89 -1.22 -18.12
N GLU A 276 8.73 0.10 -17.99
CA GLU A 276 8.94 1.05 -19.09
C GLU A 276 10.34 0.93 -19.70
N LYS A 277 11.36 0.62 -18.89
CA LYS A 277 12.75 0.53 -19.31
C LYS A 277 13.15 -0.87 -19.78
N TYR A 278 12.69 -1.92 -19.12
CA TYR A 278 13.17 -3.29 -19.30
C TYR A 278 12.10 -4.27 -19.81
N GLN A 279 10.87 -3.82 -20.00
CA GLN A 279 9.74 -4.61 -20.50
C GLN A 279 9.59 -5.95 -19.74
N ASP A 280 9.39 -7.07 -20.42
CA ASP A 280 9.18 -8.40 -19.81
C ASP A 280 10.37 -8.92 -18.98
N ASP A 281 11.57 -8.43 -19.23
CA ASP A 281 12.76 -8.74 -18.42
C ASP A 281 12.60 -8.31 -16.96
N THR A 282 11.74 -7.33 -16.70
CA THR A 282 11.34 -6.88 -15.35
C THR A 282 10.94 -8.04 -14.44
N TYR A 283 10.28 -9.07 -14.97
CA TYR A 283 9.73 -10.18 -14.18
C TYR A 283 10.58 -11.45 -14.24
N THR A 284 11.68 -11.44 -14.98
CA THR A 284 12.43 -12.67 -15.28
C THR A 284 13.92 -12.59 -14.94
N GLN A 285 14.51 -11.38 -14.93
CA GLN A 285 15.94 -11.17 -14.76
C GLN A 285 16.39 -10.95 -13.31
N GLY A 286 15.45 -10.89 -12.36
CA GLY A 286 15.78 -10.77 -10.94
C GLY A 286 16.32 -9.40 -10.54
N PHE A 287 15.83 -8.34 -11.15
CA PHE A 287 16.22 -6.98 -10.78
C PHE A 287 15.96 -6.69 -9.32
N ARG A 288 16.92 -6.00 -8.70
CA ARG A 288 16.84 -5.49 -7.33
C ARG A 288 16.80 -3.98 -7.38
N VAL A 289 15.68 -3.40 -6.94
CA VAL A 289 15.50 -1.94 -6.93
C VAL A 289 15.55 -1.45 -5.50
N TYR A 290 16.50 -0.59 -5.23
CA TYR A 290 16.61 0.09 -3.94
C TYR A 290 15.96 1.47 -4.06
N THR A 291 15.01 1.72 -3.18
CA THR A 291 14.26 2.98 -3.13
C THR A 291 14.85 3.93 -2.09
N THR A 292 14.37 5.17 -2.09
CA THR A 292 14.68 6.17 -1.06
C THR A 292 13.79 6.04 0.18
N ILE A 293 12.79 5.15 0.15
CA ILE A 293 11.83 4.95 1.22
C ILE A 293 12.52 4.49 2.50
N ARG A 294 12.19 5.13 3.60
CA ARG A 294 12.60 4.73 4.94
C ARG A 294 11.50 3.91 5.60
N GLN A 295 11.88 2.77 6.19
CA GLN A 295 10.91 1.85 6.80
C GLN A 295 10.03 2.53 7.84
N GLN A 296 10.63 3.22 8.76
CA GLN A 296 9.93 3.87 9.87
C GLN A 296 8.96 4.94 9.35
N ASP A 297 9.42 5.77 8.40
CA ASP A 297 8.61 6.85 7.81
C ASP A 297 7.41 6.28 7.05
N GLN A 298 7.61 5.21 6.28
CA GLN A 298 6.52 4.57 5.51
C GLN A 298 5.46 3.97 6.43
N ILE A 299 5.87 3.31 7.52
CA ILE A 299 4.95 2.77 8.53
C ILE A 299 4.18 3.90 9.22
N ALA A 300 4.88 4.96 9.65
CA ALA A 300 4.26 6.10 10.29
C ALA A 300 3.23 6.78 9.38
N ALA A 301 3.55 6.95 8.09
CA ALA A 301 2.65 7.52 7.09
C ALA A 301 1.40 6.64 6.87
N GLN A 302 1.57 5.32 6.76
CA GLN A 302 0.46 4.38 6.61
C GLN A 302 -0.49 4.42 7.81
N LEU A 303 0.06 4.40 9.02
CA LEU A 303 -0.73 4.49 10.25
C LEU A 303 -1.46 5.84 10.34
N ALA A 304 -0.79 6.94 10.00
CA ALA A 304 -1.38 8.27 10.03
C ALA A 304 -2.55 8.42 9.05
N VAL A 305 -2.39 7.97 7.80
CA VAL A 305 -3.46 7.98 6.78
C VAL A 305 -4.63 7.10 7.22
N ARG A 306 -4.36 5.85 7.64
CA ARG A 306 -5.42 4.96 8.11
C ARG A 306 -6.19 5.53 9.29
N LYS A 307 -5.48 6.02 10.30
CA LYS A 307 -6.07 6.64 11.49
C LYS A 307 -6.93 7.83 11.10
N GLY A 308 -6.40 8.76 10.29
CA GLY A 308 -7.13 9.96 9.87
C GLY A 308 -8.40 9.65 9.09
N VAL A 309 -8.34 8.69 8.16
CA VAL A 309 -9.51 8.26 7.37
C VAL A 309 -10.57 7.58 8.25
N LEU A 310 -10.17 6.67 9.15
CA LEU A 310 -11.10 5.97 10.02
C LEU A 310 -11.71 6.90 11.08
N GLU A 311 -10.96 7.87 11.60
CA GLU A 311 -11.47 8.90 12.50
C GLU A 311 -12.49 9.81 11.80
N TYR A 312 -12.20 10.21 10.55
CA TYR A 312 -13.16 10.94 9.72
C TYR A 312 -14.44 10.13 9.54
N ASP A 313 -14.32 8.88 9.12
CA ASP A 313 -15.45 7.99 8.84
C ASP A 313 -16.31 7.76 10.10
N ARG A 314 -15.65 7.63 11.26
CA ARG A 314 -16.30 7.48 12.56
C ARG A 314 -17.10 8.73 12.97
N ARG A 315 -16.58 9.95 12.69
CA ARG A 315 -17.33 11.21 12.95
C ARG A 315 -18.58 11.34 12.10
N HIS A 316 -18.61 10.71 10.92
CA HIS A 316 -19.76 10.76 9.99
C HIS A 316 -20.79 9.65 10.20
N GLY A 317 -20.57 8.78 11.20
CA GLY A 317 -21.51 7.76 11.62
C GLY A 317 -21.49 6.47 10.81
N TYR A 318 -22.11 5.46 11.38
CA TYR A 318 -22.21 4.13 10.79
C TYR A 318 -23.26 4.11 9.67
N ARG A 319 -22.88 3.61 8.48
CA ARG A 319 -23.72 3.61 7.27
C ARG A 319 -24.57 2.35 7.10
N GLY A 320 -24.33 1.31 7.91
CA GLY A 320 -25.01 0.03 7.81
C GLY A 320 -24.10 -1.13 7.45
N PRO A 321 -24.62 -2.38 7.49
CA PRO A 321 -23.87 -3.58 7.10
C PRO A 321 -23.58 -3.61 5.59
N GLU A 322 -22.52 -4.33 5.20
CA GLU A 322 -22.11 -4.50 3.81
C GLU A 322 -22.97 -5.51 3.04
N GLY A 323 -23.62 -6.40 3.75
CA GLY A 323 -24.46 -7.46 3.18
C GLY A 323 -25.20 -8.22 4.24
N PHE A 324 -25.87 -9.27 3.82
CA PHE A 324 -26.66 -10.14 4.69
C PHE A 324 -26.54 -11.60 4.24
N VAL A 325 -26.41 -12.52 5.19
CA VAL A 325 -26.39 -13.96 5.00
C VAL A 325 -27.55 -14.59 5.78
N ASP A 326 -28.34 -15.45 5.14
CA ASP A 326 -29.32 -16.26 5.87
C ASP A 326 -28.60 -17.39 6.62
N LEU A 327 -28.65 -17.34 7.94
CA LEU A 327 -27.93 -18.31 8.81
C LEU A 327 -28.61 -19.68 8.94
N ARG A 328 -29.69 -19.92 8.20
CA ARG A 328 -30.41 -21.20 8.21
C ARG A 328 -29.91 -22.08 7.07
N ASP A 329 -29.58 -23.32 7.41
CA ASP A 329 -29.15 -24.31 6.43
C ASP A 329 -30.32 -24.71 5.51
N GLU A 330 -30.09 -24.81 4.21
CA GLU A 330 -31.05 -25.35 3.24
C GLU A 330 -30.76 -26.86 3.03
N VAL A 331 -31.67 -27.71 3.52
CA VAL A 331 -31.61 -29.16 3.25
C VAL A 331 -32.78 -29.51 2.33
N ASP A 332 -32.47 -29.99 1.12
CA ASP A 332 -33.46 -30.44 0.10
C ASP A 332 -34.52 -29.39 -0.27
N GLY A 333 -34.13 -28.12 -0.38
CA GLY A 333 -35.02 -27.01 -0.73
C GLY A 333 -35.97 -26.58 0.40
N ASN A 334 -35.87 -27.16 1.59
CA ASN A 334 -36.57 -26.72 2.80
C ASN A 334 -35.62 -26.03 3.78
N ARG A 335 -36.04 -24.90 4.33
CA ARG A 335 -35.31 -24.18 5.38
C ARG A 335 -35.24 -25.01 6.65
N SER A 336 -34.05 -25.49 6.97
CA SER A 336 -33.76 -26.22 8.19
C SER A 336 -33.64 -25.26 9.38
N SER A 337 -34.01 -25.73 10.56
CA SER A 337 -33.75 -25.02 11.83
C SER A 337 -32.28 -25.11 12.26
N LYS A 338 -31.44 -25.82 11.52
CA LYS A 338 -30.03 -26.02 11.81
C LYS A 338 -29.23 -24.77 11.40
N GLN A 339 -28.49 -24.25 12.35
CA GLN A 339 -27.59 -23.10 12.13
C GLN A 339 -26.43 -23.53 11.21
N LEU A 340 -25.96 -22.61 10.33
CA LEU A 340 -24.80 -22.84 9.46
C LEU A 340 -23.59 -23.30 10.27
N SER A 341 -22.83 -24.23 9.69
CA SER A 341 -21.55 -24.65 10.25
C SER A 341 -20.48 -23.58 10.08
N ASP A 342 -19.39 -23.67 10.86
CA ASP A 342 -18.23 -22.77 10.72
C ASP A 342 -17.68 -22.74 9.27
N GLU A 343 -17.75 -23.88 8.55
CA GLU A 343 -17.31 -23.98 7.15
C GLU A 343 -18.21 -23.18 6.20
N GLN A 344 -19.53 -23.25 6.42
CA GLN A 344 -20.50 -22.49 5.64
C GLN A 344 -20.44 -20.98 5.95
N LEU A 345 -20.18 -20.59 7.21
CA LEU A 345 -19.95 -19.21 7.59
C LEU A 345 -18.67 -18.64 6.95
N GLU A 346 -17.60 -19.42 6.91
CA GLU A 346 -16.34 -19.02 6.26
C GLU A 346 -16.52 -18.90 4.74
N GLU A 347 -17.28 -19.82 4.11
CA GLU A 347 -17.62 -19.75 2.69
C GLU A 347 -18.43 -18.49 2.37
N ALA A 348 -19.40 -18.14 3.20
CA ALA A 348 -20.20 -16.91 3.04
C ALA A 348 -19.38 -15.62 3.18
N LEU A 349 -18.24 -15.67 3.88
CA LEU A 349 -17.29 -14.53 3.99
C LEU A 349 -16.20 -14.54 2.91
N GLN A 350 -16.19 -15.54 2.00
CA GLN A 350 -15.10 -15.68 1.02
C GLN A 350 -14.97 -14.45 0.12
N ASP A 351 -16.08 -13.88 -0.35
CA ASP A 351 -16.13 -12.71 -1.23
C ASP A 351 -15.85 -11.39 -0.50
N PHE A 352 -15.91 -11.38 0.83
CA PHE A 352 -15.62 -10.21 1.64
C PHE A 352 -14.13 -10.17 2.02
N VAL A 353 -13.34 -9.42 1.24
CA VAL A 353 -11.91 -9.30 1.47
C VAL A 353 -11.63 -8.40 2.66
N GLY A 354 -10.68 -8.79 3.53
CA GLY A 354 -10.17 -7.94 4.59
C GLY A 354 -9.50 -6.68 4.02
N SER A 355 -9.54 -5.57 4.76
CA SER A 355 -8.85 -4.33 4.41
C SER A 355 -7.91 -3.96 5.55
N GLY A 356 -6.68 -4.48 5.52
CA GLY A 356 -5.74 -4.37 6.63
C GLY A 356 -6.31 -5.01 7.91
N ASP A 357 -6.52 -4.18 8.94
CA ASP A 357 -7.07 -4.57 10.24
C ASP A 357 -8.61 -4.55 10.32
N LEU A 358 -9.29 -4.20 9.21
CA LEU A 358 -10.76 -4.27 9.10
C LEU A 358 -11.18 -5.68 8.65
N ILE A 359 -11.60 -6.51 9.60
CA ILE A 359 -11.93 -7.91 9.38
C ILE A 359 -13.43 -8.07 9.15
N PRO A 360 -13.88 -8.72 8.05
CA PRO A 360 -15.30 -9.00 7.85
C PRO A 360 -15.81 -10.02 8.86
N ALA A 361 -17.05 -9.84 9.31
CA ALA A 361 -17.70 -10.74 10.28
C ALA A 361 -19.19 -10.84 10.04
N ILE A 362 -19.77 -12.01 10.34
CA ILE A 362 -21.21 -12.28 10.29
C ILE A 362 -21.79 -12.15 11.70
N VAL A 363 -22.83 -11.38 11.86
CA VAL A 363 -23.53 -11.18 13.14
C VAL A 363 -24.36 -12.44 13.48
N LEU A 364 -24.01 -13.09 14.58
CA LEU A 364 -24.71 -14.27 15.10
C LEU A 364 -25.82 -13.90 16.08
N ALA A 365 -25.63 -12.82 16.84
CA ALA A 365 -26.62 -12.25 17.74
C ALA A 365 -26.42 -10.74 17.86
N ALA A 366 -27.51 -9.98 17.93
CA ALA A 366 -27.49 -8.52 18.08
C ALA A 366 -28.55 -8.06 19.04
N SER A 367 -28.17 -7.22 19.98
CA SER A 367 -29.04 -6.48 20.90
C SER A 367 -28.50 -5.06 21.06
N PRO A 368 -29.25 -4.12 21.66
CA PRO A 368 -28.71 -2.78 21.91
C PRO A 368 -27.45 -2.73 22.77
N ASN A 369 -27.19 -3.74 23.62
CA ASN A 369 -26.12 -3.74 24.61
C ASN A 369 -25.03 -4.80 24.36
N SER A 370 -25.22 -5.69 23.39
CA SER A 370 -24.28 -6.78 23.08
C SER A 370 -24.44 -7.21 21.63
N LEU A 371 -23.32 -7.50 20.99
CA LEU A 371 -23.24 -8.08 19.65
C LEU A 371 -22.28 -9.26 19.68
N ARG A 372 -22.68 -10.40 19.11
CA ARG A 372 -21.82 -11.55 18.89
C ARG A 372 -21.68 -11.80 17.41
N ALA A 373 -20.45 -11.92 16.93
CA ALA A 373 -20.15 -12.09 15.52
C ALA A 373 -19.09 -13.19 15.28
N TYR A 374 -19.19 -13.87 14.15
CA TYR A 374 -18.19 -14.79 13.62
C TYR A 374 -17.29 -14.01 12.67
N SER A 375 -16.02 -13.84 13.02
CA SER A 375 -15.04 -13.16 12.18
C SER A 375 -14.47 -14.10 11.12
N LYS A 376 -14.10 -13.55 9.95
CA LYS A 376 -13.31 -14.28 8.95
C LYS A 376 -12.00 -14.76 9.59
N GLY A 377 -11.77 -16.08 9.54
CA GLY A 377 -10.69 -16.75 10.28
C GLY A 377 -11.15 -17.55 11.49
N GLY A 378 -12.46 -17.56 11.80
CA GLY A 378 -13.09 -18.53 12.71
C GLY A 378 -13.13 -18.14 14.18
N GLU A 379 -12.85 -16.86 14.52
CA GLU A 379 -12.99 -16.36 15.90
C GLU A 379 -14.43 -15.87 16.15
N ILE A 380 -15.03 -16.33 17.24
CA ILE A 380 -16.31 -15.76 17.72
C ILE A 380 -15.98 -14.60 18.65
N VAL A 381 -16.41 -13.41 18.29
CA VAL A 381 -16.14 -12.16 18.98
C VAL A 381 -17.41 -11.67 19.67
N GLU A 382 -17.30 -11.28 20.93
CA GLU A 382 -18.36 -10.60 21.68
C GLU A 382 -17.97 -9.13 21.92
N ILE A 383 -18.89 -8.21 21.58
CA ILE A 383 -18.69 -6.76 21.65
C ILE A 383 -19.74 -6.17 22.56
N THR A 384 -19.33 -5.40 23.55
CA THR A 384 -20.20 -4.78 24.55
C THR A 384 -19.75 -3.36 24.90
N GLY A 385 -20.59 -2.59 25.58
CA GLY A 385 -20.22 -1.28 26.10
C GLY A 385 -19.84 -0.26 25.03
N ASP A 386 -18.77 0.51 25.29
CA ASP A 386 -18.33 1.61 24.43
C ASP A 386 -17.93 1.17 23.01
N ALA A 387 -17.55 -0.08 22.83
CA ALA A 387 -17.21 -0.64 21.52
C ALA A 387 -18.40 -0.74 20.55
N LEU A 388 -19.64 -0.62 21.05
CA LEU A 388 -20.86 -0.57 20.25
C LEU A 388 -21.29 0.85 19.87
N LEU A 389 -20.74 1.91 20.51
CA LEU A 389 -21.23 3.29 20.38
C LEU A 389 -21.30 3.76 18.92
N PHE A 390 -20.32 3.40 18.11
CA PHE A 390 -20.27 3.79 16.70
C PHE A 390 -21.49 3.28 15.91
N ALA A 391 -21.94 2.06 16.16
CA ALA A 391 -23.07 1.44 15.46
C ALA A 391 -24.37 1.41 16.30
N GLN A 392 -24.41 2.08 17.45
CA GLN A 392 -25.53 2.09 18.37
C GLN A 392 -26.90 2.45 17.71
N PRO A 393 -26.99 3.45 16.82
CA PRO A 393 -28.24 3.75 16.11
C PRO A 393 -28.74 2.57 15.27
N ALA A 394 -27.82 1.80 14.65
CA ALA A 394 -28.17 0.63 13.84
C ALA A 394 -28.66 -0.56 14.69
N LEU A 395 -28.11 -0.73 15.90
CA LEU A 395 -28.53 -1.77 16.86
C LEU A 395 -29.87 -1.43 17.53
N THR A 396 -30.13 -0.16 17.76
CA THR A 396 -31.39 0.30 18.41
C THR A 396 -32.55 0.52 17.43
N LYS A 397 -32.38 0.17 16.16
CA LYS A 397 -33.37 0.29 15.08
C LYS A 397 -33.86 1.73 14.83
N LYS A 398 -33.08 2.74 15.23
CA LYS A 398 -33.38 4.18 15.02
C LYS A 398 -32.98 4.68 13.62
N VAL A 399 -32.58 3.77 12.72
CA VAL A 399 -32.17 4.05 11.36
C VAL A 399 -33.03 3.28 10.36
N ALA A 400 -32.89 3.58 9.07
CA ALA A 400 -33.57 2.90 7.97
C ALA A 400 -33.27 1.38 7.98
N LEU A 401 -34.14 0.57 7.41
CA LEU A 401 -34.06 -0.91 7.47
C LEU A 401 -32.76 -1.45 6.93
N ASN A 402 -32.25 -0.88 5.84
CA ASN A 402 -31.00 -1.26 5.20
C ASN A 402 -29.74 -0.87 6.00
N GLN A 403 -29.89 -0.04 7.02
CA GLN A 403 -28.78 0.37 7.91
C GLN A 403 -28.77 -0.40 9.24
N ARG A 404 -29.81 -1.21 9.51
CA ARG A 404 -29.93 -1.95 10.77
C ARG A 404 -29.00 -3.15 10.80
N ILE A 405 -28.37 -3.37 11.95
CA ILE A 405 -27.63 -4.59 12.22
C ILE A 405 -28.59 -5.64 12.76
N ASN A 406 -28.74 -6.73 12.03
CA ASN A 406 -29.57 -7.89 12.39
C ASN A 406 -28.70 -9.14 12.39
N ILE A 407 -29.26 -10.25 12.87
CA ILE A 407 -28.62 -11.57 12.74
C ILE A 407 -28.42 -11.86 11.24
N GLY A 408 -27.21 -12.29 10.86
CA GLY A 408 -26.82 -12.51 9.47
C GLY A 408 -26.21 -11.29 8.77
N SER A 409 -26.25 -10.09 9.39
CA SER A 409 -25.57 -8.92 8.82
C SER A 409 -24.07 -9.12 8.71
N ILE A 410 -23.46 -8.68 7.61
CA ILE A 410 -22.02 -8.63 7.42
C ILE A 410 -21.52 -7.24 7.82
N ILE A 411 -20.63 -7.22 8.80
CA ILE A 411 -20.03 -6.01 9.38
C ILE A 411 -18.52 -6.07 9.35
N ARG A 412 -17.84 -4.97 9.66
CA ARG A 412 -16.39 -4.95 9.89
C ARG A 412 -16.09 -4.86 11.38
N LEU A 413 -15.09 -5.62 11.79
CA LEU A 413 -14.51 -5.58 13.12
C LEU A 413 -13.08 -5.06 13.05
N GLN A 414 -12.69 -4.30 14.05
CA GLN A 414 -11.33 -3.77 14.22
C GLN A 414 -10.95 -3.85 15.69
N LYS A 415 -9.68 -4.13 16.00
CA LYS A 415 -9.14 -3.98 17.35
C LYS A 415 -8.69 -2.54 17.57
N ASP A 416 -9.02 -1.97 18.71
CA ASP A 416 -8.46 -0.69 19.14
C ASP A 416 -7.00 -0.83 19.62
N GLU A 417 -6.39 0.27 20.04
CA GLU A 417 -5.01 0.31 20.55
C GLU A 417 -4.79 -0.59 21.81
N LYS A 418 -5.85 -0.93 22.52
CA LYS A 418 -5.86 -1.84 23.68
C LYS A 418 -6.14 -3.29 23.32
N GLY A 419 -6.35 -3.59 22.03
CA GLY A 419 -6.69 -4.92 21.54
C GLY A 419 -8.16 -5.30 21.70
N ILE A 420 -9.05 -4.35 22.04
CA ILE A 420 -10.49 -4.58 22.24
C ILE A 420 -11.18 -4.52 20.87
N TRP A 421 -11.99 -5.53 20.55
CA TRP A 421 -12.81 -5.56 19.36
C TRP A 421 -13.90 -4.49 19.37
N GLN A 422 -14.06 -3.76 18.29
CA GLN A 422 -15.09 -2.75 18.05
C GLN A 422 -15.66 -2.89 16.66
N ILE A 423 -16.90 -2.38 16.48
CA ILE A 423 -17.52 -2.29 15.15
C ILE A 423 -16.83 -1.17 14.36
N SER A 424 -16.54 -1.44 13.11
CA SER A 424 -15.99 -0.50 12.15
C SER A 424 -16.74 -0.62 10.82
N GLN A 425 -16.32 0.10 9.79
CA GLN A 425 -16.82 -0.01 8.41
C GLN A 425 -15.73 0.34 7.41
N LEU A 426 -15.90 -0.04 6.14
CA LEU A 426 -15.01 0.39 5.07
C LEU A 426 -15.24 1.87 4.77
N PRO A 427 -14.20 2.72 4.79
CA PRO A 427 -14.37 4.14 4.50
C PRO A 427 -14.70 4.36 3.01
N GLN A 428 -15.41 5.47 2.74
CA GLN A 428 -15.69 5.95 1.39
C GLN A 428 -14.77 7.11 0.99
N VAL A 429 -14.23 7.82 1.97
CA VAL A 429 -13.27 8.90 1.75
C VAL A 429 -11.89 8.30 1.50
N GLU A 430 -11.11 8.98 0.66
CA GLU A 430 -9.71 8.67 0.40
C GLU A 430 -8.80 9.73 1.02
N SER A 431 -7.57 9.35 1.26
CA SER A 431 -6.53 10.27 1.72
C SER A 431 -5.18 9.82 1.21
N ALA A 432 -4.30 10.76 0.96
CA ALA A 432 -2.96 10.51 0.49
C ALA A 432 -1.93 11.30 1.30
N PHE A 433 -0.75 10.73 1.44
CA PHE A 433 0.36 11.36 2.14
C PHE A 433 1.69 11.08 1.43
N VAL A 434 2.51 12.13 1.29
CA VAL A 434 3.88 11.98 0.77
C VAL A 434 4.83 12.86 1.55
N SER A 435 6.03 12.36 1.81
CA SER A 435 7.10 13.12 2.46
C SER A 435 8.44 12.93 1.76
N ALA A 436 9.28 13.96 1.80
CA ALA A 436 10.61 13.95 1.20
C ALA A 436 11.59 14.86 1.94
N ASP A 437 12.88 14.60 1.70
CA ASP A 437 13.96 15.52 2.01
C ASP A 437 13.86 16.76 1.08
N PRO A 438 13.68 17.98 1.62
CA PRO A 438 13.56 19.17 0.79
C PRO A 438 14.84 19.53 0.02
N ARG A 439 16.00 19.05 0.45
CA ARG A 439 17.29 19.38 -0.17
C ARG A 439 17.63 18.47 -1.34
N THR A 440 17.27 17.20 -1.27
CA THR A 440 17.63 16.18 -2.27
C THR A 440 16.44 15.72 -3.11
N GLY A 441 15.23 15.89 -2.62
CA GLY A 441 14.02 15.33 -3.23
C GLY A 441 13.80 13.83 -2.99
N ALA A 442 14.63 13.20 -2.16
CA ALA A 442 14.45 11.78 -1.82
C ALA A 442 13.14 11.57 -1.06
N ILE A 443 12.22 10.79 -1.63
CA ILE A 443 10.93 10.47 -1.01
C ILE A 443 11.16 9.47 0.12
N TYR A 444 10.72 9.80 1.34
CA TYR A 444 10.88 8.95 2.53
C TYR A 444 9.65 8.11 2.80
N ALA A 445 8.45 8.60 2.48
CA ALA A 445 7.20 7.87 2.57
C ALA A 445 6.24 8.30 1.46
N LEU A 446 5.43 7.33 0.95
CA LEU A 446 4.41 7.57 -0.05
C LEU A 446 3.21 6.64 0.17
N ILE A 447 2.05 7.23 0.46
CA ILE A 447 0.77 6.55 0.63
C ILE A 447 -0.23 7.14 -0.36
N GLY A 448 -0.61 6.38 -1.37
CA GLY A 448 -1.47 6.85 -2.47
C GLY A 448 -2.95 6.75 -2.22
N GLY A 449 -3.39 6.11 -1.14
CA GLY A 449 -4.80 5.89 -0.79
C GLY A 449 -4.95 5.08 0.49
N PHE A 450 -6.18 4.83 0.91
CA PHE A 450 -6.48 4.07 2.13
C PHE A 450 -6.05 2.60 2.04
N ASP A 451 -6.37 1.94 0.91
CA ASP A 451 -6.09 0.52 0.68
C ASP A 451 -5.94 0.23 -0.81
N PHE A 452 -4.72 -0.15 -1.22
CA PHE A 452 -4.37 -0.46 -2.62
C PHE A 452 -5.19 -1.63 -3.20
N SER A 453 -5.54 -2.62 -2.38
CA SER A 453 -6.32 -3.78 -2.83
C SER A 453 -7.74 -3.41 -3.26
N ARG A 454 -8.28 -2.31 -2.73
CA ARG A 454 -9.61 -1.78 -3.04
C ARG A 454 -9.58 -0.73 -4.14
N ASN A 455 -8.57 0.13 -4.12
CA ASN A 455 -8.43 1.23 -5.06
C ASN A 455 -6.95 1.44 -5.41
N GLN A 456 -6.59 1.13 -6.66
CA GLN A 456 -5.21 1.24 -7.15
C GLN A 456 -4.89 2.65 -7.68
N PHE A 457 -5.87 3.55 -7.70
CA PHE A 457 -5.66 4.93 -8.11
C PHE A 457 -4.74 5.65 -7.13
N ASN A 458 -3.56 6.06 -7.63
CA ASN A 458 -2.56 6.72 -6.80
C ASN A 458 -2.81 8.22 -6.71
N HIS A 459 -3.41 8.66 -5.61
CA HIS A 459 -3.76 10.07 -5.42
C HIS A 459 -2.53 10.99 -5.37
N ILE A 460 -1.33 10.47 -5.09
CA ILE A 460 -0.10 11.30 -5.05
C ILE A 460 0.28 11.80 -6.45
N THR A 461 0.10 10.98 -7.48
CA THR A 461 0.56 11.28 -8.85
C THR A 461 -0.54 11.46 -9.87
N GLN A 462 -1.72 10.88 -9.64
CA GLN A 462 -2.82 10.83 -10.62
C GLN A 462 -3.99 11.75 -10.28
N ALA A 463 -4.20 12.10 -8.99
CA ALA A 463 -5.29 12.96 -8.57
C ALA A 463 -4.97 14.43 -8.80
N TRP A 464 -5.58 15.03 -9.80
CA TRP A 464 -5.57 16.47 -10.04
C TRP A 464 -6.69 17.13 -9.25
N ARG A 465 -6.35 17.78 -8.14
CA ARG A 465 -7.31 18.37 -7.20
C ARG A 465 -7.03 19.85 -6.96
N GLN A 466 -8.05 20.60 -6.62
CA GLN A 466 -7.87 22.00 -6.28
C GLN A 466 -7.12 22.15 -4.95
N PRO A 467 -6.01 22.92 -4.90
CA PRO A 467 -5.25 23.10 -3.67
C PRO A 467 -5.94 24.02 -2.65
N GLY A 468 -6.95 24.77 -3.05
CA GLY A 468 -7.57 25.77 -2.20
C GLY A 468 -6.53 26.75 -1.64
N SER A 469 -6.69 27.14 -0.39
CA SER A 469 -5.78 28.10 0.27
C SER A 469 -4.33 27.63 0.43
N SER A 470 -3.98 26.38 0.14
CA SER A 470 -2.57 25.95 0.17
C SER A 470 -1.73 26.49 -1.01
N ILE A 471 -2.37 27.12 -2.02
CA ILE A 471 -1.67 27.86 -3.09
C ILE A 471 -1.18 29.25 -2.63
N LYS A 472 -1.78 29.82 -1.58
CA LYS A 472 -1.50 31.21 -1.15
C LYS A 472 -0.03 31.51 -0.90
N PRO A 473 0.79 30.64 -0.27
CA PRO A 473 2.22 30.92 -0.09
C PRO A 473 2.94 31.28 -1.40
N PHE A 474 2.57 30.67 -2.52
CA PHE A 474 3.20 30.97 -3.81
C PHE A 474 2.79 32.35 -4.35
N ILE A 475 1.53 32.73 -4.15
CA ILE A 475 1.03 34.08 -4.51
C ILE A 475 1.69 35.17 -3.63
N TYR A 476 1.82 34.89 -2.33
CA TYR A 476 2.47 35.78 -1.38
C TYR A 476 3.98 35.93 -1.65
N SER A 477 4.64 34.82 -2.00
CA SER A 477 6.03 34.83 -2.47
C SER A 477 6.20 35.68 -3.73
N ALA A 478 5.28 35.56 -4.70
CA ALA A 478 5.27 36.44 -5.90
C ALA A 478 5.10 37.90 -5.55
N ALA A 479 4.29 38.23 -4.54
CA ALA A 479 4.09 39.61 -4.08
C ALA A 479 5.37 40.16 -3.42
N LEU A 480 6.10 39.37 -2.62
CA LEU A 480 7.39 39.75 -2.06
C LEU A 480 8.39 40.18 -3.15
N GLU A 481 8.44 39.45 -4.28
CA GLU A 481 9.27 39.80 -5.45
C GLU A 481 8.84 41.12 -6.14
N ARG A 482 7.60 41.54 -5.91
CA ARG A 482 7.05 42.84 -6.41
C ARG A 482 7.13 43.95 -5.38
N GLY A 483 7.94 43.79 -4.32
CA GLY A 483 8.20 44.81 -3.32
C GLY A 483 7.19 44.87 -2.17
N PHE A 484 6.23 43.94 -2.10
CA PHE A 484 5.43 43.78 -0.88
C PHE A 484 6.32 43.30 0.26
N THR A 485 5.89 43.57 1.48
CA THR A 485 6.55 43.13 2.70
C THR A 485 5.56 42.44 3.62
N PRO A 486 5.99 41.65 4.59
CA PRO A 486 5.07 41.06 5.57
C PRO A 486 4.26 42.11 6.35
N ALA A 487 4.76 43.34 6.44
CA ALA A 487 4.12 44.48 7.08
C ALA A 487 3.17 45.25 6.16
N THR A 488 3.16 45.01 4.86
CA THR A 488 2.23 45.67 3.92
C THR A 488 0.80 45.48 4.37
N VAL A 489 0.09 46.60 4.57
CA VAL A 489 -1.31 46.60 5.02
C VAL A 489 -2.25 46.53 3.83
N ILE A 490 -3.21 45.60 3.90
CA ILE A 490 -4.19 45.34 2.84
C ILE A 490 -5.56 45.22 3.48
N ASN A 491 -6.57 45.80 2.86
CA ASN A 491 -7.92 45.86 3.42
C ASN A 491 -8.69 44.52 3.23
N ASP A 492 -9.11 43.89 4.33
CA ASP A 492 -10.04 42.75 4.34
C ASP A 492 -11.49 43.29 4.30
N ALA A 493 -11.93 43.78 3.16
CA ALA A 493 -13.24 44.37 2.92
C ALA A 493 -13.91 43.71 1.70
N PRO A 494 -15.25 43.80 1.56
CA PRO A 494 -15.98 43.22 0.43
C PRO A 494 -15.39 43.57 -0.93
N LEU A 495 -15.41 42.65 -1.85
CA LEU A 495 -15.02 42.76 -3.25
C LEU A 495 -16.17 42.26 -4.11
N ILE A 496 -16.50 43.01 -5.16
CA ILE A 496 -17.51 42.63 -6.15
C ILE A 496 -16.87 42.88 -7.51
N PHE A 497 -16.81 41.84 -8.34
CA PHE A 497 -16.41 41.92 -9.74
C PHE A 497 -17.67 41.75 -10.58
N ASP A 498 -17.95 42.71 -11.45
CA ASP A 498 -19.12 42.62 -12.32
C ASP A 498 -18.92 41.65 -13.49
N ALA A 499 -19.99 41.35 -14.21
CA ALA A 499 -19.95 40.43 -15.33
C ALA A 499 -19.03 40.86 -16.47
N ALA A 500 -18.78 42.18 -16.62
CA ALA A 500 -17.84 42.71 -17.62
C ALA A 500 -16.39 42.37 -17.25
N GLN A 501 -16.07 42.35 -15.97
CA GLN A 501 -14.73 42.02 -15.45
C GLN A 501 -14.46 40.51 -15.41
N THR A 502 -15.49 39.71 -15.19
CA THR A 502 -15.36 38.24 -15.09
C THR A 502 -15.58 37.54 -16.45
N GLY A 503 -16.20 38.21 -17.40
CA GLY A 503 -16.58 37.66 -18.69
C GLY A 503 -17.80 36.72 -18.62
N ASN A 504 -18.45 36.57 -17.47
CA ASN A 504 -19.56 35.65 -17.22
C ASN A 504 -20.56 36.24 -16.20
N GLU A 505 -20.69 35.66 -15.03
CA GLU A 505 -21.53 36.12 -13.94
C GLU A 505 -20.72 37.03 -12.96
N PRO A 506 -21.38 37.97 -12.23
CA PRO A 506 -20.71 38.70 -11.15
C PRO A 506 -20.10 37.73 -10.12
N TRP A 507 -18.89 38.08 -9.66
CA TRP A 507 -18.19 37.25 -8.66
C TRP A 507 -17.98 38.07 -7.37
N GLU A 508 -18.47 37.52 -6.27
CA GLU A 508 -18.33 38.10 -4.94
C GLU A 508 -17.60 37.09 -4.03
N PRO A 509 -16.25 37.15 -3.97
CA PRO A 509 -15.49 36.31 -3.06
C PRO A 509 -15.80 36.63 -1.60
N LYS A 510 -15.81 35.58 -0.74
CA LYS A 510 -16.06 35.71 0.70
C LYS A 510 -14.93 35.07 1.49
N ASN A 511 -14.69 35.58 2.69
CA ASN A 511 -13.87 34.86 3.66
C ASN A 511 -14.62 33.60 4.15
N TYR A 512 -13.88 32.56 4.56
CA TYR A 512 -14.48 31.34 5.05
C TYR A 512 -15.39 31.53 6.28
N ASP A 513 -15.00 32.48 7.15
CA ASP A 513 -15.75 32.85 8.37
C ASP A 513 -16.88 33.87 8.11
N GLY A 514 -17.00 34.33 6.86
CA GLY A 514 -17.97 35.36 6.46
C GLY A 514 -17.72 36.74 7.05
N LYS A 515 -16.59 36.96 7.72
CA LYS A 515 -16.26 38.23 8.42
C LYS A 515 -15.24 39.06 7.63
N PHE A 516 -15.33 40.36 7.81
CA PHE A 516 -14.40 41.36 7.30
C PHE A 516 -13.72 42.02 8.49
N GLU A 517 -12.39 42.09 8.48
CA GLU A 517 -11.59 42.61 9.60
C GLU A 517 -10.94 43.96 9.31
N GLY A 518 -11.16 44.51 8.09
CA GLY A 518 -10.57 45.78 7.69
C GLY A 518 -9.08 45.68 7.36
N PRO A 519 -8.34 46.78 7.49
CA PRO A 519 -6.91 46.81 7.19
C PRO A 519 -6.12 45.86 8.09
N MET A 520 -5.30 45.00 7.48
CA MET A 520 -4.44 44.05 8.19
C MET A 520 -3.12 43.83 7.47
N ARG A 521 -2.08 43.46 8.20
CA ARG A 521 -0.78 43.15 7.63
C ARG A 521 -0.82 41.87 6.80
N MET A 522 -0.01 41.79 5.74
CA MET A 522 0.10 40.64 4.86
C MET A 522 0.40 39.36 5.63
N ARG A 523 1.27 39.40 6.66
CA ARG A 523 1.55 38.26 7.56
C ARG A 523 0.29 37.76 8.25
N GLN A 524 -0.52 38.66 8.83
CA GLN A 524 -1.76 38.29 9.52
C GLN A 524 -2.78 37.69 8.55
N ALA A 525 -2.85 38.20 7.33
CA ALA A 525 -3.74 37.71 6.29
C ALA A 525 -3.40 36.25 5.86
N LEU A 526 -2.11 35.93 5.72
CA LEU A 526 -1.68 34.57 5.43
C LEU A 526 -1.95 33.63 6.63
N MET A 527 -1.61 34.07 7.83
CA MET A 527 -1.81 33.36 9.09
C MET A 527 -3.28 32.94 9.29
N ARG A 528 -4.22 33.88 9.05
CA ARG A 528 -5.67 33.66 9.14
C ARG A 528 -6.30 33.15 7.85
N SER A 529 -5.50 33.02 6.78
CA SER A 529 -5.93 32.53 5.46
C SER A 529 -7.05 33.36 4.81
N LYS A 530 -7.01 34.71 4.94
CA LYS A 530 -8.04 35.63 4.42
C LYS A 530 -8.10 35.59 2.89
N ASN A 531 -9.30 35.43 2.37
CA ASN A 531 -9.54 35.25 0.93
C ASN A 531 -9.45 36.61 0.20
N LEU A 532 -10.12 37.61 0.74
CA LEU A 532 -10.23 38.93 0.08
C LEU A 532 -8.88 39.62 -0.03
N VAL A 533 -8.06 39.51 1.02
CA VAL A 533 -6.68 40.03 0.99
C VAL A 533 -5.87 39.31 -0.09
N SER A 534 -6.00 37.98 -0.20
CA SER A 534 -5.27 37.22 -1.22
C SER A 534 -5.70 37.58 -2.65
N VAL A 535 -7.00 37.87 -2.86
CA VAL A 535 -7.50 38.36 -4.16
C VAL A 535 -6.95 39.75 -4.49
N ARG A 536 -6.91 40.67 -3.51
CA ARG A 536 -6.32 42.00 -3.70
C ARG A 536 -4.81 41.92 -4.02
N ILE A 537 -4.07 41.07 -3.33
CA ILE A 537 -2.65 40.82 -3.63
C ILE A 537 -2.51 40.35 -5.08
N LEU A 538 -3.27 39.33 -5.48
CA LEU A 538 -3.19 38.82 -6.85
C LEU A 538 -3.58 39.85 -7.90
N GLN A 539 -4.60 40.67 -7.62
CA GLN A 539 -5.00 41.77 -8.50
C GLN A 539 -3.86 42.76 -8.68
N SER A 540 -3.16 43.11 -7.60
CA SER A 540 -2.06 44.11 -7.62
C SER A 540 -0.83 43.62 -8.38
N ILE A 541 -0.47 42.33 -8.23
CA ILE A 541 0.69 41.75 -8.94
C ILE A 541 0.34 41.25 -10.35
N THR A 542 -0.91 41.17 -10.70
CA THR A 542 -1.58 40.60 -11.88
C THR A 542 -1.61 39.08 -11.92
N PRO A 543 -2.74 38.49 -12.32
CA PRO A 543 -2.88 37.05 -12.45
C PRO A 543 -1.87 36.39 -13.41
N GLN A 544 -1.53 37.07 -14.52
CA GLN A 544 -0.55 36.57 -15.48
C GLN A 544 0.84 36.45 -14.86
N TYR A 545 1.30 37.51 -14.14
CA TYR A 545 2.58 37.43 -13.44
C TYR A 545 2.63 36.30 -12.41
N ALA A 546 1.54 36.11 -11.66
CA ALA A 546 1.46 35.05 -10.68
C ALA A 546 1.48 33.65 -11.34
N GLN A 547 0.78 33.45 -12.48
CA GLN A 547 0.84 32.22 -13.26
C GLN A 547 2.27 31.91 -13.72
N ASP A 548 2.95 32.89 -14.31
CA ASP A 548 4.34 32.75 -14.75
C ASP A 548 5.27 32.45 -13.57
N TYR A 549 5.03 33.08 -12.44
CA TYR A 549 5.84 32.91 -11.23
C TYR A 549 5.73 31.51 -10.64
N ILE A 550 4.53 30.92 -10.53
CA ILE A 550 4.36 29.61 -9.93
C ILE A 550 4.97 28.50 -10.78
N THR A 551 5.19 28.69 -12.09
CA THR A 551 5.89 27.70 -12.92
C THR A 551 7.31 27.44 -12.46
N LYS A 552 7.97 28.42 -11.80
CA LYS A 552 9.29 28.27 -11.20
C LYS A 552 9.32 27.16 -10.13
N PHE A 553 8.19 26.92 -9.46
CA PHE A 553 8.03 25.86 -8.45
C PHE A 553 7.67 24.50 -9.06
N GLY A 554 7.50 24.41 -10.39
CA GLY A 554 7.15 23.20 -11.10
C GLY A 554 5.65 22.99 -11.34
N PHE A 555 4.82 24.02 -11.12
CA PHE A 555 3.40 23.95 -11.47
C PHE A 555 3.18 24.12 -12.97
N ASP A 556 2.19 23.41 -13.51
CA ASP A 556 1.80 23.50 -14.91
C ASP A 556 0.91 24.72 -15.13
N ALA A 557 1.38 25.70 -15.94
CA ALA A 557 0.61 26.89 -16.26
C ALA A 557 -0.77 26.59 -16.87
N ALA A 558 -0.90 25.51 -17.67
CA ALA A 558 -2.17 25.13 -18.28
C ALA A 558 -3.23 24.70 -17.25
N LYS A 559 -2.80 24.27 -16.06
CA LYS A 559 -3.69 23.88 -14.95
C LYS A 559 -4.05 25.05 -14.03
N HIS A 560 -3.45 26.24 -14.23
CA HIS A 560 -3.65 27.44 -13.43
C HIS A 560 -3.98 28.65 -14.30
N PRO A 561 -5.18 28.73 -14.89
CA PRO A 561 -5.56 29.87 -15.74
C PRO A 561 -5.40 31.20 -14.98
N PRO A 562 -4.92 32.26 -15.64
CA PRO A 562 -4.59 33.53 -15.00
C PRO A 562 -5.83 34.38 -14.68
N TYR A 563 -6.68 33.86 -13.81
CA TYR A 563 -7.86 34.53 -13.27
C TYR A 563 -7.67 34.87 -11.79
N LEU A 564 -8.44 35.82 -11.27
CA LEU A 564 -8.38 36.21 -9.85
C LEU A 564 -8.75 35.05 -8.89
N THR A 565 -9.53 34.08 -9.36
CA THR A 565 -9.85 32.85 -8.60
C THR A 565 -8.63 31.99 -8.29
N MET A 566 -7.50 32.20 -9.01
CA MET A 566 -6.23 31.56 -8.73
C MET A 566 -5.72 31.86 -7.31
N ALA A 567 -6.02 33.05 -6.76
CA ALA A 567 -5.69 33.39 -5.36
C ALA A 567 -6.33 32.46 -4.33
N LEU A 568 -7.42 31.79 -4.71
CA LEU A 568 -8.19 30.87 -3.87
C LEU A 568 -7.94 29.41 -4.23
N GLY A 569 -7.03 29.15 -5.18
CA GLY A 569 -6.65 27.80 -5.59
C GLY A 569 -7.66 27.13 -6.53
N ALA A 570 -8.24 27.86 -7.46
CA ALA A 570 -9.14 27.29 -8.48
C ALA A 570 -8.43 26.42 -9.52
N GLY A 571 -7.10 26.48 -9.63
CA GLY A 571 -6.30 25.57 -10.46
C GLY A 571 -6.26 24.13 -9.89
N SER A 572 -5.58 23.23 -10.62
CA SER A 572 -5.45 21.82 -10.20
C SER A 572 -3.98 21.44 -10.01
N VAL A 573 -3.71 20.68 -8.96
CA VAL A 573 -2.38 20.18 -8.60
C VAL A 573 -2.45 18.72 -8.18
N THR A 574 -1.31 18.02 -8.22
CA THR A 574 -1.14 16.75 -7.53
C THR A 574 -0.42 16.94 -6.19
N PRO A 575 -0.57 16.05 -5.20
CA PRO A 575 0.22 16.09 -3.97
C PRO A 575 1.73 16.06 -4.23
N MET A 576 2.19 15.39 -5.29
CA MET A 576 3.60 15.37 -5.70
C MET A 576 4.09 16.77 -6.13
N GLN A 577 3.29 17.51 -6.89
CA GLN A 577 3.63 18.89 -7.26
C GLN A 577 3.66 19.82 -6.05
N MET A 578 2.72 19.63 -5.11
CA MET A 578 2.73 20.40 -3.85
C MET A 578 3.97 20.08 -3.02
N LEU A 579 4.40 18.81 -2.97
CA LEU A 579 5.65 18.42 -2.30
C LEU A 579 6.86 19.14 -2.90
N ALA A 580 6.99 19.14 -4.23
CA ALA A 580 8.07 19.83 -4.93
C ALA A 580 8.04 21.34 -4.66
N GLY A 581 6.85 21.95 -4.76
CA GLY A 581 6.68 23.39 -4.54
C GLY A 581 7.00 23.83 -3.11
N TYR A 582 6.51 23.12 -2.10
CA TYR A 582 6.81 23.43 -0.69
C TYR A 582 8.27 23.15 -0.31
N SER A 583 8.92 22.21 -1.00
CA SER A 583 10.36 21.95 -0.83
C SER A 583 11.21 23.17 -1.20
N VAL A 584 10.79 23.97 -2.17
CA VAL A 584 11.49 25.22 -2.57
C VAL A 584 11.55 26.20 -1.39
N PHE A 585 10.47 26.34 -0.62
CA PHE A 585 10.52 27.17 0.58
C PHE A 585 11.42 26.55 1.64
N ALA A 586 11.24 25.26 1.94
CA ALA A 586 11.95 24.59 3.02
C ALA A 586 13.48 24.53 2.82
N ASN A 587 13.96 24.57 1.58
CA ASN A 587 15.38 24.42 1.24
C ASN A 587 16.10 25.73 0.89
N GLY A 588 15.44 26.89 1.05
CA GLY A 588 16.05 28.20 0.78
C GLY A 588 15.96 28.69 -0.66
N GLY A 589 15.00 28.18 -1.45
CA GLY A 589 14.66 28.72 -2.76
C GLY A 589 15.09 27.91 -3.96
N PHE A 590 15.52 26.66 -3.78
CA PHE A 590 16.02 25.79 -4.85
C PHE A 590 14.95 24.83 -5.36
N ARG A 591 14.82 24.70 -6.68
CA ARG A 591 13.94 23.69 -7.29
C ARG A 591 14.64 22.34 -7.33
N ILE A 592 14.01 21.34 -6.73
CA ILE A 592 14.44 19.95 -6.76
C ILE A 592 13.34 19.08 -7.33
N SER A 593 13.71 17.93 -7.91
CA SER A 593 12.77 16.94 -8.42
C SER A 593 12.65 15.79 -7.43
N PRO A 594 11.46 15.50 -6.90
CA PRO A 594 11.24 14.33 -6.05
C PRO A 594 11.56 13.03 -6.81
N TYR A 595 12.24 12.10 -6.14
CA TYR A 595 12.55 10.79 -6.70
C TYR A 595 12.44 9.69 -5.64
N PHE A 596 12.20 8.45 -6.09
CA PHE A 596 11.97 7.31 -5.21
C PHE A 596 12.84 6.08 -5.53
N ILE A 597 13.48 6.00 -6.70
CA ILE A 597 14.45 4.95 -7.03
C ILE A 597 15.85 5.49 -6.80
N GLN A 598 16.59 4.84 -5.90
CA GLN A 598 17.99 5.18 -5.63
C GLN A 598 18.93 4.49 -6.61
N ARG A 599 18.75 3.17 -6.83
CA ARG A 599 19.52 2.37 -7.79
C ARG A 599 18.77 1.11 -8.20
N ILE A 600 19.16 0.59 -9.36
CA ILE A 600 18.71 -0.70 -9.90
C ILE A 600 19.92 -1.58 -10.09
N GLU A 601 19.87 -2.79 -9.56
CA GLU A 601 20.90 -3.82 -9.69
C GLU A 601 20.33 -5.04 -10.43
N ASP A 602 21.20 -5.80 -11.10
CA ASP A 602 20.84 -7.12 -11.64
C ASP A 602 20.79 -8.20 -10.53
N ALA A 603 20.50 -9.45 -10.90
CA ALA A 603 20.46 -10.58 -9.97
C ALA A 603 21.82 -10.85 -9.28
N HIS A 604 22.93 -10.42 -9.87
CA HIS A 604 24.30 -10.62 -9.39
C HIS A 604 24.80 -9.45 -8.52
N GLY A 605 23.99 -8.37 -8.41
CA GLY A 605 24.36 -7.17 -7.67
C GLY A 605 25.13 -6.12 -8.47
N THR A 606 25.19 -6.26 -9.81
CA THR A 606 25.79 -5.25 -10.68
C THR A 606 24.84 -4.07 -10.80
N VAL A 607 25.32 -2.86 -10.53
CA VAL A 607 24.52 -1.64 -10.64
C VAL A 607 24.28 -1.29 -12.11
N LEU A 608 23.03 -1.34 -12.52
CA LEU A 608 22.55 -1.01 -13.87
C LEU A 608 22.19 0.46 -14.04
N SER A 609 21.73 1.10 -12.96
CA SER A 609 21.32 2.51 -12.95
C SER A 609 21.38 3.03 -11.52
N SER A 610 21.79 4.29 -11.37
CA SER A 610 21.79 5.02 -10.10
C SER A 610 21.18 6.40 -10.31
N ALA A 611 20.41 6.88 -9.35
CA ALA A 611 19.95 8.26 -9.31
C ALA A 611 21.14 9.20 -9.10
N ALA A 612 21.12 10.34 -9.79
CA ALA A 612 22.05 11.44 -9.60
C ALA A 612 21.26 12.71 -9.32
N PRO A 613 20.65 12.84 -8.10
CA PRO A 613 19.82 13.99 -7.79
C PRO A 613 20.66 15.27 -7.73
N VAL A 614 20.09 16.37 -8.23
CA VAL A 614 20.61 17.71 -7.94
C VAL A 614 20.25 18.06 -6.49
N ILE A 615 21.18 18.75 -5.81
CA ILE A 615 21.03 19.05 -4.39
C ILE A 615 20.87 20.56 -4.22
N ALA A 616 19.96 21.00 -3.36
CA ALA A 616 19.80 22.41 -3.03
C ALA A 616 21.13 23.01 -2.55
N GLY A 617 21.53 24.12 -3.18
CA GLY A 617 22.83 24.75 -2.97
C GLY A 617 24.02 24.07 -3.66
N ASN A 618 23.78 22.95 -4.37
CA ASN A 618 24.83 22.26 -5.15
C ASN A 618 24.20 21.64 -6.42
N GLY A 619 24.18 22.37 -7.50
CA GLY A 619 23.68 21.95 -8.82
C GLY A 619 22.16 22.18 -9.04
N ALA A 620 21.34 22.39 -8.01
CA ALA A 620 19.95 22.74 -8.18
C ALA A 620 19.77 24.23 -8.56
N GLU A 621 18.79 24.50 -9.42
CA GLU A 621 18.43 25.86 -9.84
C GLU A 621 17.79 26.61 -8.67
N GLN A 622 18.33 27.78 -8.33
CA GLN A 622 17.68 28.68 -7.38
C GLN A 622 16.58 29.46 -8.13
N VAL A 623 15.33 29.25 -7.75
CA VAL A 623 14.16 29.81 -8.45
C VAL A 623 13.52 31.00 -7.73
N ILE A 624 13.80 31.15 -6.43
CA ILE A 624 13.45 32.31 -5.64
C ILE A 624 14.65 32.74 -4.77
N ASP A 625 14.71 34.06 -4.43
CA ASP A 625 15.72 34.58 -3.51
C ASP A 625 15.64 33.89 -2.14
N VAL A 626 16.77 33.56 -1.52
CA VAL A 626 16.84 32.95 -0.20
C VAL A 626 16.14 33.80 0.87
N ARG A 627 16.14 35.15 0.71
CA ARG A 627 15.42 36.07 1.59
C ARG A 627 13.91 35.93 1.46
N ASN A 628 13.40 35.70 0.22
CA ASN A 628 12.01 35.37 -0.02
C ASN A 628 11.61 34.08 0.66
N ALA A 629 12.39 33.02 0.48
CA ALA A 629 12.17 31.73 1.13
C ALA A 629 12.13 31.89 2.66
N TYR A 630 13.10 32.59 3.26
CA TYR A 630 13.16 32.85 4.70
C TYR A 630 11.91 33.59 5.20
N THR A 631 11.53 34.68 4.49
CA THR A 631 10.34 35.46 4.82
C THR A 631 9.07 34.61 4.78
N MET A 632 8.91 33.82 3.74
CA MET A 632 7.76 32.91 3.60
C MET A 632 7.75 31.80 4.68
N ILE A 633 8.92 31.24 5.04
CA ILE A 633 9.03 30.29 6.15
C ILE A 633 8.53 30.94 7.45
N SER A 634 9.03 32.14 7.77
CA SER A 634 8.62 32.89 8.96
C SER A 634 7.11 33.15 8.99
N MET A 635 6.51 33.56 7.86
CA MET A 635 5.07 33.78 7.76
C MET A 635 4.27 32.43 7.91
N MET A 636 4.78 31.34 7.35
CA MET A 636 4.15 30.01 7.48
C MET A 636 4.34 29.37 8.87
N GLN A 637 5.39 29.76 9.61
CA GLN A 637 5.51 29.40 11.02
C GLN A 637 4.39 30.05 11.85
N ASP A 638 3.99 31.29 11.53
CA ASP A 638 2.86 31.92 12.23
C ASP A 638 1.51 31.25 11.92
N VAL A 639 1.34 30.69 10.73
CA VAL A 639 0.16 29.84 10.44
C VAL A 639 0.07 28.67 11.42
N VAL A 640 1.22 28.07 11.79
CA VAL A 640 1.32 26.99 12.76
C VAL A 640 1.19 27.51 14.19
N LYS A 641 1.86 28.61 14.53
CA LYS A 641 1.94 29.11 15.92
C LYS A 641 0.65 29.82 16.37
N HIS A 642 0.00 30.53 15.47
CA HIS A 642 -1.09 31.45 15.82
C HIS A 642 -2.28 31.40 14.85
N GLY A 643 -2.17 30.62 13.76
CA GLY A 643 -3.11 30.62 12.66
C GLY A 643 -3.95 29.36 12.52
N THR A 644 -4.33 29.07 11.28
CA THR A 644 -5.27 27.99 10.94
C THR A 644 -4.72 26.59 11.23
N ALA A 645 -3.41 26.45 11.48
CA ALA A 645 -2.76 25.19 11.84
C ALA A 645 -2.28 25.14 13.31
N PHE A 646 -2.82 26.00 14.20
CA PHE A 646 -2.40 26.09 15.61
C PHE A 646 -2.41 24.74 16.36
N ARG A 647 -3.28 23.82 15.94
CA ARG A 647 -3.31 22.46 16.50
C ARG A 647 -1.95 21.74 16.42
N ALA A 648 -1.12 22.04 15.42
CA ALA A 648 0.21 21.45 15.26
C ALA A 648 1.18 21.80 16.42
N MET A 649 0.90 22.87 17.18
CA MET A 649 1.66 23.21 18.39
C MET A 649 1.59 22.13 19.49
N GLN A 650 0.63 21.21 19.42
CA GLN A 650 0.57 20.04 20.28
C GLN A 650 1.78 19.10 20.11
N LEU A 651 2.53 19.20 19.02
CA LEU A 651 3.80 18.50 18.82
C LEU A 651 4.95 19.06 19.67
N GLY A 652 4.75 20.19 20.36
CA GLY A 652 5.74 20.82 21.22
C GLY A 652 6.94 21.43 20.48
N ARG A 653 6.81 21.74 19.18
CA ARG A 653 7.90 22.21 18.30
C ARG A 653 7.65 23.61 17.77
N GLN A 654 8.72 24.43 17.67
CA GLN A 654 8.69 25.81 17.17
C GLN A 654 9.19 25.95 15.73
N ASP A 655 9.78 24.90 15.17
CA ASP A 655 10.46 24.89 13.86
C ASP A 655 9.57 24.39 12.72
N LEU A 656 8.29 24.17 12.98
CA LEU A 656 7.32 23.72 12.00
C LEU A 656 6.70 24.91 11.25
N ALA A 657 6.57 24.78 9.93
CA ALA A 657 5.92 25.74 9.06
C ALA A 657 4.92 25.03 8.14
N GLY A 658 3.88 25.73 7.70
CA GLY A 658 2.93 25.10 6.76
C GLY A 658 1.70 25.94 6.48
N LYS A 659 0.82 25.39 5.66
CA LYS A 659 -0.43 26.03 5.25
C LYS A 659 -1.56 25.03 5.11
N THR A 660 -2.72 25.35 5.64
CA THR A 660 -3.96 24.63 5.41
C THR A 660 -4.57 25.00 4.06
N GLY A 661 -5.11 24.03 3.35
CA GLY A 661 -5.94 24.23 2.16
C GLY A 661 -7.33 23.65 2.38
N THR A 662 -8.34 24.39 2.00
CA THR A 662 -9.73 23.96 1.97
C THR A 662 -10.37 24.54 0.73
N THR A 663 -11.01 23.72 -0.07
CA THR A 663 -11.74 24.19 -1.25
C THR A 663 -13.17 24.60 -0.87
N THR A 664 -13.87 25.25 -1.79
CA THR A 664 -15.29 25.58 -1.64
C THR A 664 -16.06 24.32 -1.26
N ASP A 665 -17.02 24.44 -0.35
CA ASP A 665 -17.84 23.34 0.19
C ASP A 665 -17.04 22.21 0.83
N SER A 666 -15.79 22.46 1.21
CA SER A 666 -14.90 21.43 1.81
C SER A 666 -14.81 20.15 0.97
N ILE A 667 -14.68 20.24 -0.35
CA ILE A 667 -14.53 19.09 -1.25
C ILE A 667 -13.16 18.43 -1.07
N ASP A 668 -12.11 19.25 -0.94
CA ASP A 668 -10.73 18.83 -0.70
C ASP A 668 -10.17 19.50 0.54
N ALA A 669 -9.54 18.72 1.38
CA ALA A 669 -8.81 19.16 2.56
C ALA A 669 -7.32 18.89 2.39
N TRP A 670 -6.47 19.90 2.60
CA TRP A 670 -5.04 19.85 2.46
C TRP A 670 -4.32 20.34 3.69
N PHE A 671 -3.20 19.73 3.99
CA PHE A 671 -2.17 20.37 4.80
C PHE A 671 -0.80 20.13 4.16
N CYS A 672 -0.14 21.23 3.82
CA CYS A 672 1.20 21.26 3.26
C CYS A 672 2.13 21.91 4.28
N GLY A 673 3.02 21.12 4.88
CA GLY A 673 3.86 21.62 5.94
C GLY A 673 5.23 20.96 5.96
N PHE A 674 6.16 21.58 6.68
CA PHE A 674 7.54 21.13 6.71
C PHE A 674 8.26 21.48 8.02
N HIS A 675 9.30 20.72 8.26
CA HIS A 675 10.43 20.94 9.14
C HIS A 675 11.66 21.24 8.25
N PRO A 676 12.76 21.85 8.73
CA PRO A 676 13.95 22.12 7.90
C PRO A 676 14.51 20.95 7.10
N THR A 677 14.30 19.72 7.58
CA THR A 677 14.81 18.48 6.93
C THR A 677 13.74 17.60 6.31
N LEU A 678 12.46 17.98 6.37
CA LEU A 678 11.36 17.11 5.98
C LEU A 678 10.16 17.90 5.55
N VAL A 679 9.69 17.69 4.32
CA VAL A 679 8.42 18.21 3.82
C VAL A 679 7.39 17.10 3.81
N GLY A 680 6.16 17.38 4.22
CA GLY A 680 5.03 16.43 4.19
C GLY A 680 3.77 17.09 3.66
N ILE A 681 3.08 16.39 2.77
CA ILE A 681 1.81 16.81 2.17
C ILE A 681 0.75 15.79 2.51
N ALA A 682 -0.31 16.21 3.15
CA ALA A 682 -1.51 15.44 3.43
C ALA A 682 -2.70 15.97 2.65
N TRP A 683 -3.46 15.10 2.02
CA TRP A 683 -4.71 15.39 1.34
C TRP A 683 -5.80 14.41 1.78
N MET A 684 -7.05 14.89 1.84
CA MET A 684 -8.25 14.07 2.03
C MET A 684 -9.37 14.57 1.14
N GLY A 685 -10.11 13.64 0.52
CA GLY A 685 -11.24 13.93 -0.36
C GLY A 685 -11.93 12.66 -0.83
N TYR A 686 -13.00 12.80 -1.62
CA TYR A 686 -13.66 11.66 -2.28
C TYR A 686 -13.19 11.55 -3.73
N ASP A 687 -13.11 10.33 -4.27
CA ASP A 687 -12.81 10.08 -5.68
C ASP A 687 -13.82 10.79 -6.60
N GLN A 688 -15.10 10.63 -6.30
CA GLN A 688 -16.15 11.45 -6.88
C GLN A 688 -16.30 12.72 -6.02
N PRO A 689 -15.92 13.91 -6.54
CA PRO A 689 -15.89 15.14 -5.77
C PRO A 689 -17.24 15.46 -5.11
N ARG A 690 -17.24 15.51 -3.79
CA ARG A 690 -18.36 15.92 -2.96
C ARG A 690 -17.86 16.48 -1.64
N SER A 691 -18.70 17.22 -0.94
CA SER A 691 -18.35 17.80 0.35
C SER A 691 -17.90 16.73 1.36
N LEU A 692 -16.82 17.01 2.07
CA LEU A 692 -16.38 16.24 3.24
C LEU A 692 -17.29 16.47 4.45
N GLY A 693 -18.09 17.53 4.44
CA GLY A 693 -18.99 17.90 5.52
C GLY A 693 -18.59 19.19 6.25
N ASP A 694 -19.47 19.66 7.12
CA ASP A 694 -19.23 20.86 7.91
C ASP A 694 -18.01 20.69 8.82
N ARG A 695 -17.14 21.70 8.84
CA ARG A 695 -15.90 21.78 9.63
C ARG A 695 -14.78 20.81 9.21
N GLU A 696 -14.97 19.99 8.16
CA GLU A 696 -13.91 19.14 7.60
C GLU A 696 -12.99 19.94 6.70
N THR A 697 -12.27 20.87 7.32
CA THR A 697 -11.29 21.74 6.67
C THR A 697 -9.91 21.07 6.60
N GLY A 698 -8.96 21.67 5.92
CA GLY A 698 -7.56 21.26 5.97
C GLY A 698 -7.00 21.15 7.39
N GLY A 699 -7.41 22.03 8.30
CA GLY A 699 -7.06 21.96 9.73
C GLY A 699 -7.77 20.85 10.51
N GLY A 700 -8.97 20.44 10.05
CA GLY A 700 -9.78 19.40 10.69
C GLY A 700 -9.49 17.98 10.19
N ALA A 701 -9.32 17.81 8.88
CA ALA A 701 -9.20 16.51 8.23
C ALA A 701 -7.75 16.15 7.84
N ALA A 702 -7.00 17.03 7.18
CA ALA A 702 -5.67 16.72 6.68
C ALA A 702 -4.54 16.98 7.70
N LEU A 703 -4.61 18.08 8.46
CA LEU A 703 -3.59 18.41 9.48
C LEU A 703 -3.38 17.28 10.52
N PRO A 704 -4.41 16.60 11.04
CA PRO A 704 -4.20 15.49 11.99
C PRO A 704 -3.37 14.35 11.41
N ILE A 705 -3.49 14.04 10.12
CA ILE A 705 -2.69 13.03 9.42
C ILE A 705 -1.23 13.44 9.43
N TRP A 706 -0.96 14.69 9.00
CA TRP A 706 0.37 15.26 8.99
C TRP A 706 1.00 15.30 10.38
N MET A 707 0.21 15.70 11.40
CA MET A 707 0.67 15.74 12.81
C MET A 707 1.02 14.35 13.33
N SER A 708 0.21 13.33 13.03
CA SER A 708 0.49 11.94 13.45
C SER A 708 1.83 11.48 12.87
N TYR A 709 2.05 11.70 11.58
CA TYR A 709 3.31 11.35 10.93
C TYR A 709 4.51 12.12 11.51
N MET A 710 4.43 13.46 11.56
CA MET A 710 5.54 14.29 12.06
C MET A 710 5.86 14.02 13.53
N GLY A 711 4.85 13.72 14.35
CA GLY A 711 5.04 13.37 15.76
C GLY A 711 5.88 12.12 15.96
N ASP A 712 5.70 11.13 15.08
CA ASP A 712 6.46 9.88 15.12
C ASP A 712 7.89 10.06 14.58
N VAL A 713 8.04 10.69 13.40
CA VAL A 713 9.34 10.74 12.71
C VAL A 713 10.27 11.81 13.26
N LEU A 714 9.75 12.88 13.89
CA LEU A 714 10.54 13.95 14.48
C LEU A 714 10.78 13.77 15.98
N LYS A 715 10.31 12.68 16.61
CA LYS A 715 10.38 12.47 18.06
C LYS A 715 11.77 12.63 18.64
N ASN A 716 12.80 12.18 17.92
CA ASN A 716 14.21 12.25 18.36
C ASN A 716 15.05 13.22 17.52
N VAL A 717 14.40 14.06 16.69
CA VAL A 717 15.08 15.06 15.87
C VAL A 717 15.13 16.37 16.66
N PRO A 718 16.31 16.96 16.90
CA PRO A 718 16.43 18.25 17.58
C PRO A 718 15.66 19.35 16.83
N GLU A 719 15.18 20.36 17.57
CA GLU A 719 14.66 21.57 16.93
C GLU A 719 15.77 22.30 16.15
N MET A 720 15.40 22.80 14.98
CA MET A 720 16.30 23.52 14.08
C MET A 720 15.73 24.88 13.75
N THR A 721 16.61 25.90 13.70
CA THR A 721 16.23 27.24 13.31
C THR A 721 16.76 27.56 11.91
N TYR A 722 15.98 28.26 11.12
CA TYR A 722 16.46 28.82 9.86
C TYR A 722 17.33 30.04 10.15
N THR A 723 18.51 30.08 9.56
CA THR A 723 19.42 31.22 9.70
C THR A 723 18.92 32.34 8.80
N MET A 724 18.81 33.55 9.37
CA MET A 724 18.45 34.75 8.60
C MET A 724 19.53 35.02 7.55
N PRO A 725 19.16 35.14 6.26
CA PRO A 725 20.10 35.46 5.19
C PRO A 725 20.77 36.83 5.33
N GLU A 726 21.90 36.99 4.63
CA GLU A 726 22.54 38.30 4.48
C GLU A 726 21.58 39.30 3.80
N ASN A 727 21.77 40.61 4.05
CA ASN A 727 20.93 41.68 3.53
C ASN A 727 19.46 41.64 3.97
N MET A 728 19.20 41.01 5.13
CA MET A 728 17.94 41.08 5.84
C MET A 728 18.14 41.73 7.21
N VAL A 729 17.09 42.36 7.71
CA VAL A 729 17.07 42.98 9.03
C VAL A 729 15.76 42.65 9.75
N ALA A 730 15.85 42.51 11.06
CA ALA A 730 14.71 42.45 11.97
C ALA A 730 14.42 43.88 12.49
N VAL A 731 13.20 44.34 12.32
CA VAL A 731 12.80 45.73 12.66
C VAL A 731 11.53 45.67 13.51
N HIS A 732 11.47 46.52 14.55
CA HIS A 732 10.25 46.73 15.32
C HIS A 732 9.24 47.55 14.54
N ILE A 733 7.99 47.08 14.50
CA ILE A 733 6.88 47.74 13.79
C ILE A 733 5.64 47.80 14.67
N ASN A 734 4.80 48.81 14.40
CA ASN A 734 3.47 48.91 14.98
C ASN A 734 2.44 48.06 14.21
N GLU A 735 1.20 48.03 14.69
CA GLU A 735 0.10 47.27 14.05
C GLU A 735 -0.23 47.78 12.62
N GLU A 736 0.03 49.02 12.34
CA GLU A 736 -0.16 49.65 11.03
C GLU A 736 0.99 49.36 10.05
N GLY A 737 2.03 48.60 10.48
CA GLY A 737 3.15 48.17 9.64
C GLY A 737 4.26 49.24 9.50
N PHE A 738 4.21 50.36 10.22
CA PHE A 738 5.27 51.36 10.24
C PHE A 738 6.37 50.96 11.23
N ARG A 739 7.59 51.35 10.90
CA ARG A 739 8.71 51.24 11.84
C ARG A 739 8.43 52.01 13.11
N ASP A 740 8.60 51.39 14.24
CA ASP A 740 8.43 51.93 15.56
C ASP A 740 9.35 51.17 16.51
N ASP A 741 10.44 51.84 16.94
CA ASP A 741 11.49 51.21 17.72
C ASP A 741 11.02 50.78 19.14
N ASP A 742 9.89 51.32 19.61
CA ASP A 742 9.28 51.00 20.90
C ASP A 742 8.13 49.97 20.78
N ALA A 743 7.76 49.55 19.57
CA ALA A 743 6.69 48.59 19.36
C ALA A 743 7.12 47.16 19.67
N PRO A 744 6.18 46.32 20.16
CA PRO A 744 6.52 44.94 20.57
C PRO A 744 6.66 43.97 19.40
N LEU A 745 6.21 44.33 18.19
CA LEU A 745 6.19 43.41 17.05
C LEU A 745 7.52 43.47 16.29
N THR A 746 8.17 42.33 16.12
CA THR A 746 9.38 42.22 15.29
C THR A 746 9.01 41.62 13.94
N GLU A 747 9.47 42.28 12.85
CA GLU A 747 9.23 41.83 11.48
C GLU A 747 10.54 41.80 10.69
N PHE A 748 10.59 40.92 9.65
CA PHE A 748 11.77 40.71 8.82
C PHE A 748 11.61 41.43 7.46
N PHE A 749 12.64 42.21 7.10
CA PHE A 749 12.66 42.99 5.86
C PHE A 749 13.95 42.75 5.10
N TYR A 750 13.90 42.93 3.78
CA TYR A 750 15.09 43.16 2.99
C TYR A 750 15.60 44.55 3.37
N GLN A 751 16.91 44.76 3.40
CA GLN A 751 17.50 46.02 3.79
C GLN A 751 16.96 47.20 2.96
N GLU A 752 16.68 46.96 1.66
CA GLU A 752 16.14 47.94 0.73
C GLU A 752 14.63 48.25 0.92
N ASN A 753 13.91 47.42 1.68
CA ASN A 753 12.44 47.51 1.84
C ASN A 753 12.02 47.82 3.29
N ILE A 754 12.88 48.41 4.09
CA ILE A 754 12.55 48.79 5.48
C ILE A 754 11.45 49.86 5.46
N PRO A 755 10.32 49.67 6.19
CA PRO A 755 9.28 50.69 6.25
C PRO A 755 9.77 52.00 6.93
N SER A 756 9.22 53.13 6.48
CA SER A 756 9.49 54.43 7.11
C SER A 756 8.93 54.46 8.54
N LYS A 757 9.49 55.35 9.37
CA LYS A 757 8.85 55.72 10.63
C LYS A 757 7.57 56.49 10.35
N LYS A 758 6.51 56.27 11.15
CA LYS A 758 5.28 57.06 11.04
C LYS A 758 5.62 58.50 11.27
N SER A 759 5.44 59.34 10.25
CA SER A 759 5.66 60.79 10.38
C SER A 759 4.63 61.41 11.31
N THR A 760 5.09 62.14 12.31
CA THR A 760 4.24 62.95 13.21
C THR A 760 3.83 64.28 12.56
N PHE A 761 4.26 64.57 11.33
CA PHE A 761 3.92 65.80 10.59
C PHE A 761 2.86 65.52 9.52
N ALA A 762 1.90 66.43 9.40
CA ALA A 762 0.86 66.46 8.38
C ALA A 762 1.43 66.39 6.95
N PRO A 763 0.73 65.77 5.99
CA PRO A 763 1.27 65.46 4.67
C PRO A 763 1.43 66.73 3.86
N ASN A 764 2.64 66.97 3.33
CA ASN A 764 2.80 67.74 2.09
C ASN A 764 2.64 66.70 0.95
N GLU A 765 1.62 66.96 0.13
CA GLU A 765 1.34 66.18 -1.07
C GLU A 765 2.50 66.36 -2.08
N GLU A 766 3.36 65.36 -2.21
CA GLU A 766 4.10 65.11 -3.45
C GLU A 766 4.03 63.61 -3.77
N ASN A 767 3.21 63.34 -4.77
CA ASN A 767 2.97 62.00 -5.30
C ASN A 767 4.25 61.34 -5.83
N THR A 768 4.73 60.30 -5.16
CA THR A 768 5.71 59.38 -5.75
C THR A 768 4.99 58.11 -6.28
N PRO A 769 5.50 57.41 -7.30
CA PRO A 769 4.84 56.26 -7.93
C PRO A 769 4.52 55.08 -6.99
N SER A 770 5.09 55.07 -5.76
CA SER A 770 4.77 54.07 -4.74
C SER A 770 3.42 54.28 -4.06
N ASP A 771 2.87 55.51 -4.10
CA ASP A 771 1.61 55.83 -3.44
C ASP A 771 0.39 55.35 -4.23
N THR A 772 0.53 55.28 -5.57
CA THR A 772 -0.55 54.77 -6.44
C THR A 772 -0.91 53.32 -6.18
N ILE A 773 0.02 52.48 -5.70
CA ILE A 773 -0.23 51.11 -5.33
C ILE A 773 -0.91 51.02 -3.95
N LYS A 774 -0.55 51.90 -3.01
CA LYS A 774 -1.15 51.97 -1.68
C LYS A 774 -2.63 52.38 -1.72
N ASP A 775 -2.98 53.35 -2.56
CA ASP A 775 -4.37 53.80 -2.69
C ASP A 775 -5.30 52.76 -3.34
N GLN A 776 -4.75 51.80 -4.12
CA GLN A 776 -5.53 50.66 -4.67
C GLN A 776 -5.72 49.52 -3.68
N LEU A 777 -4.94 49.46 -2.59
CA LEU A 777 -4.99 48.40 -1.58
C LEU A 777 -5.81 48.78 -0.33
N LEU A 778 -5.97 50.08 -0.05
CA LEU A 778 -6.86 50.60 0.98
C LEU A 778 -8.27 50.88 0.43
#